data_a7b8b8a5682a304f6c8fe3a2b8a3546a
#
_entry.id   a7b8b8a5682a304f6c8fe3a2b8a3546a
#
_cell.length_a   1.000
_cell.length_b   1.000
_cell.length_c   1.000
_cell.angle_alpha   90.00
_cell.angle_beta   90.00
_cell.angle_gamma   90.00
#
_symmetry.space_group_name_H-M   'P 1'
#
loop_
_entity.id
_entity.type
_entity.pdbx_description
1 polymer ?
#
loop_
_entity_poly.entity_id
_entity_poly.type
_entity_poly.pdbx_seq_one_letter_code
_entity_poly.pdbx_strand_id
1 'polypeptide(L)'
;MEKIRPKYYITTAIAYTSGKPHIGNTYEIVLADSIARFKRQQGYDVFFQTGTDEHGQKIELKAEEAGITPKEFVDNVSTEIKRIWDLMNTSYDKFIRTTDADHEAQVQKIFKKLYDQGDIYKGYYEGLYCTPCESFFTESQLVDGKCPDCGRPVTPAKEEAYFFKMSKYAPRLIDYINTHPEFIQPVSRKNEMMNNFLLPGLQDLCVSRTSFTWGIPVSFDPKHVTYVWLDALTNYITGIGYDCDGNSSEQFNKLWPADLHLIGKDIIRFHTIYWPIFLMALDLPLPKQVFGHPWLLQGDGKMSKSKGNVIYADDLVDLFGVDAVRYFVLHEMPFENDGVITWELLVERMNSDLANTLGNLVNRTISMSNKYFGGVVTKTGAAEEVDDDLKAVVTATKAKVAAKMEELRVADAMTEIFGLFKRCNKYIDETMPWALAKDEAKKDRLEEVLYNLVESITIGACLLESFMPETTEKILAQLNAEKRSYEELDQFGLYVSGNKVTDQPQILFQRLDIKEVMEKVEVIQVKQKAAMAAASQEEEKEEEAVIDLEPKEEITFEDFGKMQFQVGEIISCEPVKKSKKLLCFQVKVGSQVRQIVSGIKAYYKPEDTIGMKVMVLTNLKPAKLAGMMSEGMLLCAEDAEGNVCLMTPEKAMPAGAEIC
;
A
#
# COMPACT_ATOMS: atom_id res chain seq x y z
N MET A 1 17.80 -19.87 -36.51
CA MET A 1 16.98 -18.64 -36.41
C MET A 1 16.73 -18.43 -34.94
N GLU A 2 17.24 -17.32 -34.39
CA GLU A 2 16.83 -16.93 -33.02
C GLU A 2 15.29 -16.77 -32.97
N LYS A 3 14.65 -17.48 -32.04
CA LYS A 3 13.21 -17.36 -31.83
C LYS A 3 12.94 -15.90 -31.41
N ILE A 4 12.23 -15.13 -32.22
CA ILE A 4 11.82 -13.77 -31.85
C ILE A 4 10.98 -13.90 -30.59
N ARG A 5 11.49 -13.39 -29.46
CA ARG A 5 10.76 -13.37 -28.19
C ARG A 5 9.68 -12.28 -28.25
N PRO A 6 8.43 -12.60 -27.92
CA PRO A 6 7.41 -11.56 -27.83
C PRO A 6 7.76 -10.58 -26.71
N LYS A 7 7.52 -9.29 -26.92
CA LYS A 7 7.75 -8.27 -25.88
C LYS A 7 6.67 -8.33 -24.81
N TYR A 8 7.04 -7.92 -23.59
CA TYR A 8 6.09 -7.68 -22.52
C TYR A 8 6.54 -6.48 -21.68
N TYR A 9 5.85 -5.36 -21.82
CA TYR A 9 6.14 -4.14 -21.06
C TYR A 9 5.13 -4.04 -19.89
N ILE A 10 5.63 -4.19 -18.68
CA ILE A 10 4.87 -4.07 -17.43
C ILE A 10 5.35 -2.89 -16.61
N THR A 11 4.42 -2.18 -15.99
CA THR A 11 4.73 -1.07 -15.08
C THR A 11 3.94 -1.18 -13.79
N THR A 12 4.48 -0.63 -12.70
CA THR A 12 3.70 -0.25 -11.52
C THR A 12 3.31 1.22 -11.59
N ALA A 13 2.44 1.67 -10.68
CA ALA A 13 2.44 3.08 -10.33
C ALA A 13 3.82 3.51 -9.83
N ILE A 14 4.19 4.78 -10.08
CA ILE A 14 5.38 5.36 -9.47
C ILE A 14 5.05 5.86 -8.06
N ALA A 15 5.88 5.51 -7.09
CA ALA A 15 5.59 5.77 -5.68
C ALA A 15 5.74 7.26 -5.34
N TYR A 16 4.71 7.86 -4.72
CA TYR A 16 4.76 9.26 -4.29
C TYR A 16 5.72 9.44 -3.12
N THR A 17 6.68 10.34 -3.26
CA THR A 17 7.80 10.52 -2.31
C THR A 17 7.42 11.26 -1.02
N SER A 18 6.27 10.96 -0.46
CA SER A 18 5.81 11.59 0.79
C SER A 18 6.33 10.91 2.06
N GLY A 19 7.13 9.85 1.94
CA GLY A 19 7.76 9.13 3.05
C GLY A 19 7.99 7.64 2.77
N LYS A 20 8.58 6.92 3.72
CA LYS A 20 8.88 5.48 3.62
C LYS A 20 7.63 4.68 3.18
N PRO A 21 7.75 3.76 2.19
CA PRO A 21 6.65 2.92 1.73
C PRO A 21 6.27 1.88 2.77
N HIS A 22 4.98 1.69 3.00
CA HIS A 22 4.46 0.61 3.84
C HIS A 22 4.25 -0.68 3.04
N ILE A 23 3.92 -1.78 3.72
CA ILE A 23 3.77 -3.10 3.09
C ILE A 23 2.72 -3.12 1.96
N GLY A 24 1.69 -2.27 2.00
CA GLY A 24 0.71 -2.15 0.91
C GLY A 24 1.31 -1.59 -0.37
N ASN A 25 2.28 -0.65 -0.30
CA ASN A 25 3.04 -0.21 -1.47
C ASN A 25 4.02 -1.30 -1.95
N THR A 26 4.64 -2.01 -0.99
CA THR A 26 5.55 -3.12 -1.29
C THR A 26 4.81 -4.30 -1.95
N TYR A 27 3.54 -4.53 -1.62
CA TYR A 27 2.72 -5.53 -2.30
C TYR A 27 2.65 -5.29 -3.81
N GLU A 28 2.41 -4.05 -4.25
CA GLU A 28 2.31 -3.70 -5.67
C GLU A 28 3.57 -4.07 -6.44
N ILE A 29 4.75 -3.69 -5.92
CA ILE A 29 6.03 -3.98 -6.61
C ILE A 29 6.34 -5.48 -6.64
N VAL A 30 6.02 -6.24 -5.59
CA VAL A 30 6.21 -7.69 -5.53
C VAL A 30 5.23 -8.41 -6.46
N LEU A 31 3.99 -7.93 -6.56
CA LEU A 31 2.99 -8.46 -7.49
C LEU A 31 3.45 -8.28 -8.95
N ALA A 32 3.89 -7.08 -9.31
CA ALA A 32 4.42 -6.79 -10.65
C ALA A 32 5.66 -7.64 -10.96
N ASP A 33 6.58 -7.76 -10.00
CA ASP A 33 7.79 -8.58 -10.14
C ASP A 33 7.45 -10.06 -10.38
N SER A 34 6.47 -10.61 -9.67
CA SER A 34 6.06 -12.01 -9.86
C SER A 34 5.52 -12.26 -11.26
N ILE A 35 4.74 -11.31 -11.79
CA ILE A 35 4.22 -11.37 -13.16
C ILE A 35 5.36 -11.22 -14.18
N ALA A 36 6.27 -10.27 -13.96
CA ALA A 36 7.43 -10.05 -14.83
C ALA A 36 8.33 -11.30 -14.90
N ARG A 37 8.65 -11.91 -13.74
CA ARG A 37 9.42 -13.16 -13.66
C ARG A 37 8.72 -14.31 -14.36
N PHE A 38 7.40 -14.45 -14.16
CA PHE A 38 6.64 -15.50 -14.83
C PHE A 38 6.63 -15.33 -16.35
N LYS A 39 6.46 -14.10 -16.85
CA LYS A 39 6.57 -13.82 -18.29
C LYS A 39 7.98 -14.08 -18.85
N ARG A 40 9.03 -13.75 -18.10
CA ARG A 40 10.42 -14.12 -18.47
C ARG A 40 10.59 -15.63 -18.52
N GLN A 41 10.03 -16.37 -17.56
CA GLN A 41 10.06 -17.82 -17.55
C GLN A 41 9.34 -18.41 -18.77
N GLN A 42 8.25 -17.81 -19.22
CA GLN A 42 7.54 -18.14 -20.46
C GLN A 42 8.31 -17.77 -21.74
N GLY A 43 9.47 -17.12 -21.62
CA GLY A 43 10.32 -16.75 -22.77
C GLY A 43 9.99 -15.40 -23.40
N TYR A 44 9.20 -14.53 -22.73
CA TYR A 44 9.00 -13.15 -23.19
C TYR A 44 10.25 -12.30 -22.97
N ASP A 45 10.42 -11.29 -23.82
CA ASP A 45 11.36 -10.20 -23.63
C ASP A 45 10.67 -9.12 -22.80
N VAL A 46 10.85 -9.22 -21.47
CA VAL A 46 10.15 -8.40 -20.48
C VAL A 46 10.94 -7.16 -20.15
N PHE A 47 10.27 -6.01 -20.18
CA PHE A 47 10.75 -4.76 -19.59
C PHE A 47 9.83 -4.34 -18.46
N PHE A 48 10.38 -4.24 -17.26
CA PHE A 48 9.65 -3.89 -16.06
C PHE A 48 10.10 -2.52 -15.54
N GLN A 49 9.18 -1.54 -15.55
CA GLN A 49 9.42 -0.18 -15.08
C GLN A 49 8.64 0.10 -13.80
N THR A 50 9.33 0.73 -12.86
CA THR A 50 8.80 1.36 -11.65
C THR A 50 9.49 2.70 -11.42
N GLY A 51 9.20 3.40 -10.33
CA GLY A 51 9.88 4.68 -10.05
C GLY A 51 9.22 5.47 -8.94
N THR A 52 9.54 6.78 -8.92
CA THR A 52 9.04 7.73 -7.94
C THR A 52 8.40 8.95 -8.58
N ASP A 53 7.27 9.37 -8.02
CA ASP A 53 6.60 10.64 -8.27
C ASP A 53 7.07 11.65 -7.21
N GLU A 54 7.70 12.75 -7.65
CA GLU A 54 8.54 13.59 -6.82
C GLU A 54 8.12 15.06 -6.77
N HIS A 55 7.08 15.46 -7.49
CA HIS A 55 6.59 16.83 -7.54
C HIS A 55 5.29 17.02 -6.75
N GLY A 56 4.93 18.28 -6.49
CA GLY A 56 3.67 18.66 -5.89
C GLY A 56 3.79 19.44 -4.58
N GLN A 57 2.68 20.09 -4.21
CA GLN A 57 2.60 20.95 -3.05
C GLN A 57 2.92 20.22 -1.73
N LYS A 58 2.47 19.00 -1.60
CA LYS A 58 2.71 18.18 -0.39
C LYS A 58 4.20 17.90 -0.16
N ILE A 59 4.97 17.75 -1.24
CA ILE A 59 6.42 17.53 -1.14
C ILE A 59 7.11 18.85 -0.74
N GLU A 60 6.71 19.97 -1.36
CA GLU A 60 7.23 21.30 -1.02
C GLU A 60 7.04 21.59 0.48
N LEU A 61 5.83 21.40 1.00
CA LEU A 61 5.51 21.59 2.42
C LEU A 61 6.34 20.68 3.33
N LYS A 62 6.49 19.39 2.97
CA LYS A 62 7.28 18.44 3.79
C LYS A 62 8.78 18.75 3.79
N ALA A 63 9.30 19.25 2.70
CA ALA A 63 10.68 19.71 2.62
C ALA A 63 10.90 20.98 3.48
N GLU A 64 9.94 21.90 3.46
CA GLU A 64 9.92 23.08 4.31
C GLU A 64 9.85 22.72 5.81
N GLU A 65 8.94 21.83 6.20
CA GLU A 65 8.85 21.25 7.55
C GLU A 65 10.20 20.61 8.00
N ALA A 66 10.88 19.92 7.07
CA ALA A 66 12.18 19.29 7.35
C ALA A 66 13.38 20.27 7.28
N GLY A 67 13.18 21.55 6.92
CA GLY A 67 14.22 22.54 6.79
C GLY A 67 15.26 22.26 5.68
N ILE A 68 14.87 21.51 4.64
CA ILE A 68 15.73 21.14 3.50
C ILE A 68 15.06 21.50 2.18
N THR A 69 15.81 21.45 1.08
CA THR A 69 15.22 21.69 -0.24
C THR A 69 14.31 20.54 -0.68
N PRO A 70 13.25 20.80 -1.48
CA PRO A 70 12.40 19.76 -2.03
C PRO A 70 13.20 18.68 -2.79
N LYS A 71 14.25 19.07 -3.53
CA LYS A 71 15.12 18.12 -4.23
C LYS A 71 15.85 17.18 -3.29
N GLU A 72 16.41 17.70 -2.21
CA GLU A 72 17.09 16.91 -1.19
C GLU A 72 16.10 15.97 -0.48
N PHE A 73 14.90 16.45 -0.18
CA PHE A 73 13.84 15.65 0.42
C PHE A 73 13.48 14.44 -0.45
N VAL A 74 13.21 14.66 -1.76
CA VAL A 74 12.84 13.56 -2.66
C VAL A 74 14.02 12.62 -2.95
N ASP A 75 15.27 13.12 -2.97
CA ASP A 75 16.45 12.26 -3.11
C ASP A 75 16.57 11.27 -1.96
N ASN A 76 16.33 11.72 -0.74
CA ASN A 76 16.36 10.86 0.46
C ASN A 76 15.23 9.83 0.41
N VAL A 77 14.00 10.25 0.13
CA VAL A 77 12.83 9.35 0.10
C VAL A 77 12.89 8.37 -1.06
N SER A 78 13.30 8.83 -2.26
CA SER A 78 13.46 7.97 -3.43
C SER A 78 14.52 6.89 -3.20
N THR A 79 15.63 7.24 -2.54
CA THR A 79 16.67 6.28 -2.15
C THR A 79 16.12 5.21 -1.21
N GLU A 80 15.30 5.60 -0.23
CA GLU A 80 14.68 4.66 0.71
C GLU A 80 13.64 3.75 0.00
N ILE A 81 12.84 4.30 -0.90
CA ILE A 81 11.89 3.50 -1.69
C ILE A 81 12.65 2.46 -2.52
N LYS A 82 13.70 2.89 -3.22
CA LYS A 82 14.54 1.99 -4.02
C LYS A 82 15.18 0.90 -3.17
N ARG A 83 15.69 1.26 -1.98
CA ARG A 83 16.24 0.29 -1.02
C ARG A 83 15.23 -0.79 -0.64
N ILE A 84 13.97 -0.41 -0.40
CA ILE A 84 12.90 -1.38 -0.07
C ILE A 84 12.56 -2.27 -1.27
N TRP A 85 12.51 -1.71 -2.50
CA TRP A 85 12.30 -2.51 -3.71
C TRP A 85 13.43 -3.53 -3.92
N ASP A 86 14.69 -3.09 -3.75
CA ASP A 86 15.86 -3.95 -3.86
C ASP A 86 15.89 -5.02 -2.74
N LEU A 87 15.51 -4.67 -1.49
CA LEU A 87 15.37 -5.60 -0.37
C LEU A 87 14.40 -6.73 -0.68
N MET A 88 13.31 -6.44 -1.39
CA MET A 88 12.29 -7.42 -1.76
C MET A 88 12.70 -8.29 -2.96
N ASN A 89 13.95 -8.18 -3.42
CA ASN A 89 14.48 -8.93 -4.55
C ASN A 89 13.63 -8.72 -5.83
N THR A 90 13.28 -7.48 -6.13
CA THR A 90 12.51 -7.14 -7.32
C THR A 90 13.42 -6.93 -8.54
N SER A 91 12.96 -7.37 -9.71
CA SER A 91 13.75 -7.46 -10.93
C SER A 91 13.37 -6.42 -11.98
N TYR A 92 13.07 -5.17 -11.53
CA TYR A 92 12.77 -4.08 -12.45
C TYR A 92 13.98 -3.71 -13.32
N ASP A 93 13.72 -3.32 -14.55
CA ASP A 93 14.74 -2.91 -15.53
C ASP A 93 14.97 -1.39 -15.50
N LYS A 94 13.94 -0.61 -15.11
CA LYS A 94 14.00 0.85 -15.02
C LYS A 94 13.36 1.33 -13.72
N PHE A 95 14.09 2.17 -13.00
CA PHE A 95 13.57 3.01 -11.92
C PHE A 95 13.61 4.46 -12.41
N ILE A 96 12.44 5.01 -12.80
CA ILE A 96 12.31 6.38 -13.29
C ILE A 96 12.00 7.32 -12.12
N ARG A 97 12.51 8.53 -12.20
CA ARG A 97 12.17 9.64 -11.30
C ARG A 97 11.53 10.76 -12.10
N THR A 98 10.46 11.35 -11.59
CA THR A 98 9.86 12.50 -12.32
C THR A 98 10.74 13.75 -12.31
N THR A 99 11.79 13.77 -11.47
CA THR A 99 12.87 14.78 -11.49
C THR A 99 14.02 14.44 -12.44
N ASP A 100 13.94 13.36 -13.23
CA ASP A 100 14.90 13.09 -14.29
C ASP A 100 14.77 14.18 -15.39
N ALA A 101 15.89 14.78 -15.79
CA ALA A 101 15.89 15.91 -16.72
C ALA A 101 15.23 15.59 -18.06
N ASP A 102 15.40 14.36 -18.57
CA ASP A 102 14.78 13.91 -19.82
C ASP A 102 13.26 13.84 -19.68
N HIS A 103 12.76 13.38 -18.53
CA HIS A 103 11.34 13.33 -18.23
C HIS A 103 10.75 14.73 -18.18
N GLU A 104 11.34 15.64 -17.40
CA GLU A 104 10.87 17.03 -17.27
C GLU A 104 10.81 17.73 -18.64
N ALA A 105 11.87 17.56 -19.46
CA ALA A 105 11.91 18.14 -20.80
C ALA A 105 10.78 17.63 -21.70
N GLN A 106 10.46 16.33 -21.64
CA GLN A 106 9.36 15.75 -22.43
C GLN A 106 7.99 16.20 -21.92
N VAL A 107 7.78 16.31 -20.60
CA VAL A 107 6.52 16.84 -20.03
C VAL A 107 6.26 18.27 -20.50
N GLN A 108 7.29 19.12 -20.52
CA GLN A 108 7.18 20.49 -21.05
C GLN A 108 6.78 20.52 -22.52
N LYS A 109 7.37 19.67 -23.36
CA LYS A 109 7.02 19.53 -24.78
C LYS A 109 5.60 19.02 -24.98
N ILE A 110 5.20 18.00 -24.21
CA ILE A 110 3.85 17.44 -24.22
C ILE A 110 2.83 18.51 -23.87
N PHE A 111 3.04 19.25 -22.78
CA PHE A 111 2.15 20.33 -22.38
C PHE A 111 1.99 21.38 -23.48
N LYS A 112 3.13 21.82 -24.07
CA LYS A 112 3.11 22.80 -25.17
C LYS A 112 2.38 22.26 -26.39
N LYS A 113 2.61 21.01 -26.80
CA LYS A 113 1.93 20.39 -27.94
C LYS A 113 0.41 20.35 -27.73
N LEU A 114 -0.04 19.92 -26.54
CA LEU A 114 -1.46 19.88 -26.17
C LEU A 114 -2.09 21.29 -26.15
N TYR A 115 -1.33 22.30 -25.76
CA TYR A 115 -1.75 23.70 -25.82
C TYR A 115 -1.83 24.21 -27.26
N ASP A 116 -0.80 24.01 -28.09
CA ASP A 116 -0.74 24.48 -29.47
C ASP A 116 -1.85 23.85 -30.34
N GLN A 117 -2.25 22.61 -30.07
CA GLN A 117 -3.37 21.94 -30.77
C GLN A 117 -4.75 22.32 -30.20
N GLY A 118 -4.81 23.14 -29.15
CA GLY A 118 -6.02 23.67 -28.55
C GLY A 118 -6.75 22.70 -27.64
N ASP A 119 -6.11 21.63 -27.19
CA ASP A 119 -6.63 20.71 -26.17
C ASP A 119 -6.41 21.22 -24.75
N ILE A 120 -5.42 22.10 -24.55
CA ILE A 120 -5.22 22.86 -23.32
C ILE A 120 -5.58 24.33 -23.58
N TYR A 121 -6.29 24.96 -22.64
CA TYR A 121 -6.66 26.36 -22.66
C TYR A 121 -6.51 27.01 -21.30
N LYS A 122 -6.31 28.31 -21.24
CA LYS A 122 -6.16 29.08 -20.00
C LYS A 122 -7.53 29.52 -19.48
N GLY A 123 -7.73 29.40 -18.18
CA GLY A 123 -8.96 29.79 -17.50
C GLY A 123 -8.74 30.07 -16.03
N TYR A 124 -9.82 30.12 -15.26
CA TYR A 124 -9.78 30.28 -13.82
C TYR A 124 -10.42 29.07 -13.18
N TYR A 125 -9.73 28.48 -12.19
CA TYR A 125 -10.32 27.47 -11.33
C TYR A 125 -10.95 28.13 -10.10
N GLU A 126 -12.16 27.73 -9.80
CA GLU A 126 -12.85 28.08 -8.56
C GLU A 126 -13.58 26.84 -8.06
N GLY A 127 -13.14 26.30 -6.92
CA GLY A 127 -13.70 25.05 -6.38
C GLY A 127 -13.00 24.64 -5.10
N LEU A 128 -13.09 23.34 -4.77
CA LEU A 128 -12.58 22.76 -3.55
C LEU A 128 -11.39 21.85 -3.86
N TYR A 129 -10.30 22.02 -3.14
CA TYR A 129 -9.06 21.28 -3.35
C TYR A 129 -8.71 20.41 -2.14
N CYS A 130 -8.36 19.17 -2.40
CA CYS A 130 -7.83 18.25 -1.40
C CYS A 130 -6.32 18.16 -1.54
N THR A 131 -5.57 18.84 -0.66
CA THR A 131 -4.11 18.82 -0.67
C THR A 131 -3.50 17.41 -0.53
N PRO A 132 -4.03 16.51 0.35
CA PRO A 132 -3.47 15.17 0.47
C PRO A 132 -3.64 14.27 -0.77
N CYS A 133 -4.70 14.49 -1.56
CA CYS A 133 -4.96 13.73 -2.80
C CYS A 133 -4.53 14.50 -4.05
N GLU A 134 -4.13 15.76 -3.87
CA GLU A 134 -3.84 16.69 -4.97
C GLU A 134 -4.94 16.70 -6.04
N SER A 135 -6.20 16.75 -5.59
CA SER A 135 -7.38 16.63 -6.45
C SER A 135 -8.38 17.73 -6.20
N PHE A 136 -8.99 18.19 -7.29
CA PHE A 136 -10.05 19.17 -7.27
C PHE A 136 -11.44 18.53 -7.28
N PHE A 137 -12.37 19.15 -6.56
CA PHE A 137 -13.74 18.69 -6.44
C PHE A 137 -14.73 19.84 -6.53
N THR A 138 -15.90 19.57 -7.07
CA THR A 138 -17.08 20.44 -6.92
C THR A 138 -17.80 20.07 -5.61
N GLU A 139 -18.64 20.97 -5.09
CA GLU A 139 -19.45 20.68 -3.88
C GLU A 139 -20.29 19.40 -4.04
N SER A 140 -20.82 19.15 -5.24
CA SER A 140 -21.63 17.96 -5.52
C SER A 140 -20.86 16.64 -5.52
N GLN A 141 -19.54 16.68 -5.62
CA GLN A 141 -18.67 15.50 -5.60
C GLN A 141 -18.22 15.13 -4.19
N LEU A 142 -18.41 16.02 -3.21
CA LEU A 142 -18.00 15.74 -1.84
C LEU A 142 -18.93 14.73 -1.18
N VAL A 143 -18.38 13.93 -0.29
CA VAL A 143 -19.11 13.04 0.62
C VAL A 143 -19.06 13.65 2.01
N ASP A 144 -20.21 14.01 2.55
CA ASP A 144 -20.34 14.70 3.85
C ASP A 144 -19.45 15.96 3.98
N GLY A 145 -19.32 16.72 2.87
CA GLY A 145 -18.49 17.93 2.81
C GLY A 145 -16.98 17.66 2.78
N LYS A 146 -16.55 16.41 2.54
CA LYS A 146 -15.15 16.00 2.55
C LYS A 146 -14.75 15.36 1.21
N CYS A 147 -13.44 15.24 1.01
CA CYS A 147 -12.87 14.56 -0.15
C CYS A 147 -13.42 13.13 -0.31
N PRO A 148 -13.99 12.76 -1.45
CA PRO A 148 -14.55 11.43 -1.67
C PRO A 148 -13.48 10.32 -1.67
N ASP A 149 -12.23 10.67 -2.03
CA ASP A 149 -11.15 9.69 -2.17
C ASP A 149 -10.47 9.35 -0.83
N CYS A 150 -10.30 10.35 0.07
CA CYS A 150 -9.57 10.13 1.32
C CYS A 150 -10.33 10.51 2.60
N GLY A 151 -11.53 11.10 2.49
CA GLY A 151 -12.36 11.51 3.62
C GLY A 151 -11.86 12.73 4.42
N ARG A 152 -10.81 13.42 3.94
CA ARG A 152 -10.22 14.59 4.61
C ARG A 152 -10.93 15.89 4.21
N PRO A 153 -10.80 16.96 5.01
CA PRO A 153 -11.30 18.28 4.64
C PRO A 153 -10.73 18.76 3.31
N VAL A 154 -11.51 19.57 2.59
CA VAL A 154 -11.11 20.26 1.38
C VAL A 154 -11.09 21.75 1.62
N THR A 155 -10.22 22.49 0.93
CA THR A 155 -10.08 23.94 1.04
C THR A 155 -10.57 24.64 -0.23
N PRO A 156 -11.25 25.80 -0.13
CA PRO A 156 -11.56 26.60 -1.31
C PRO A 156 -10.28 27.03 -2.04
N ALA A 157 -10.24 26.86 -3.36
CA ALA A 157 -9.15 27.29 -4.20
C ALA A 157 -9.68 28.12 -5.37
N LYS A 158 -9.05 29.26 -5.59
CA LYS A 158 -9.36 30.14 -6.72
C LYS A 158 -8.04 30.63 -7.30
N GLU A 159 -7.70 30.11 -8.49
CA GLU A 159 -6.45 30.48 -9.15
C GLU A 159 -6.58 30.46 -10.68
N GLU A 160 -5.72 31.20 -11.36
CA GLU A 160 -5.53 31.08 -12.81
C GLU A 160 -4.88 29.73 -13.09
N ALA A 161 -5.41 28.99 -14.04
CA ALA A 161 -4.91 27.67 -14.38
C ALA A 161 -5.11 27.33 -15.85
N TYR A 162 -4.39 26.33 -16.33
CA TYR A 162 -4.63 25.70 -17.61
C TYR A 162 -5.53 24.47 -17.45
N PHE A 163 -6.45 24.29 -18.41
CA PHE A 163 -7.43 23.20 -18.43
C PHE A 163 -7.26 22.36 -19.67
N PHE A 164 -7.30 21.04 -19.50
CA PHE A 164 -7.31 20.07 -20.59
C PHE A 164 -8.75 19.61 -20.89
N LYS A 165 -9.12 19.61 -22.18
CA LYS A 165 -10.47 19.27 -22.67
C LYS A 165 -10.77 17.76 -22.59
N MET A 166 -11.00 17.25 -21.40
CA MET A 166 -11.33 15.82 -21.16
C MET A 166 -12.62 15.41 -21.89
N SER A 167 -13.61 16.28 -21.89
CA SER A 167 -14.92 16.05 -22.51
C SER A 167 -14.85 15.75 -24.01
N LYS A 168 -13.86 16.31 -24.70
CA LYS A 168 -13.62 16.06 -26.14
C LYS A 168 -13.35 14.59 -26.45
N TYR A 169 -12.67 13.89 -25.57
CA TYR A 169 -12.20 12.51 -25.76
C TYR A 169 -13.07 11.45 -25.10
N ALA A 170 -13.96 11.85 -24.18
CA ALA A 170 -14.80 10.93 -23.42
C ALA A 170 -15.61 9.94 -24.29
N PRO A 171 -16.27 10.35 -25.40
CA PRO A 171 -17.00 9.40 -26.24
C PRO A 171 -16.10 8.32 -26.86
N ARG A 172 -14.90 8.70 -27.32
CA ARG A 172 -13.92 7.76 -27.88
C ARG A 172 -13.40 6.78 -26.82
N LEU A 173 -13.19 7.23 -25.58
CA LEU A 173 -12.77 6.37 -24.49
C LEU A 173 -13.89 5.39 -24.09
N ILE A 174 -15.13 5.84 -24.01
CA ILE A 174 -16.29 4.98 -23.71
C ILE A 174 -16.42 3.87 -24.76
N ASP A 175 -16.30 4.21 -26.06
CA ASP A 175 -16.35 3.23 -27.15
C ASP A 175 -15.18 2.23 -27.01
N TYR A 176 -13.97 2.71 -26.73
CA TYR A 176 -12.81 1.85 -26.54
C TYR A 176 -13.01 0.85 -25.38
N ILE A 177 -13.46 1.33 -24.20
CA ILE A 177 -13.72 0.47 -23.03
C ILE A 177 -14.80 -0.58 -23.33
N ASN A 178 -15.82 -0.24 -24.12
CA ASN A 178 -16.89 -1.17 -24.45
C ASN A 178 -16.45 -2.24 -25.47
N THR A 179 -15.51 -1.91 -26.35
CA THR A 179 -14.99 -2.82 -27.38
C THR A 179 -13.77 -3.63 -26.92
N HIS A 180 -13.15 -3.26 -25.79
CA HIS A 180 -11.98 -3.92 -25.21
C HIS A 180 -12.25 -4.32 -23.76
N PRO A 181 -12.97 -5.44 -23.53
CA PRO A 181 -13.36 -5.87 -22.19
C PRO A 181 -12.18 -6.22 -21.28
N GLU A 182 -11.01 -6.54 -21.87
CA GLU A 182 -9.75 -6.83 -21.17
C GLU A 182 -9.06 -5.58 -20.64
N PHE A 183 -9.39 -4.39 -21.14
CA PHE A 183 -8.66 -3.15 -20.87
C PHE A 183 -8.61 -2.78 -19.38
N ILE A 184 -9.73 -2.86 -18.67
CA ILE A 184 -9.82 -2.53 -17.25
C ILE A 184 -10.19 -3.78 -16.45
N GLN A 185 -9.30 -4.18 -15.56
CA GLN A 185 -9.48 -5.32 -14.66
C GLN A 185 -9.25 -4.92 -13.20
N PRO A 186 -9.98 -5.53 -12.24
CA PRO A 186 -11.18 -6.38 -12.39
C PRO A 186 -12.38 -5.66 -13.03
N VAL A 187 -13.38 -6.41 -13.47
CA VAL A 187 -14.59 -5.87 -14.12
C VAL A 187 -15.36 -4.90 -13.22
N SER A 188 -15.32 -5.09 -11.90
CA SER A 188 -15.91 -4.14 -10.94
C SER A 188 -15.31 -2.74 -11.08
N ARG A 189 -14.00 -2.62 -11.35
CA ARG A 189 -13.34 -1.33 -11.58
C ARG A 189 -13.76 -0.69 -12.88
N LYS A 190 -13.93 -1.49 -13.96
CA LYS A 190 -14.54 -1.01 -15.21
C LYS A 190 -15.91 -0.39 -14.94
N ASN A 191 -16.77 -1.11 -14.23
CA ASN A 191 -18.12 -0.65 -13.94
C ASN A 191 -18.13 0.63 -13.09
N GLU A 192 -17.24 0.73 -12.10
CA GLU A 192 -17.07 1.92 -11.28
C GLU A 192 -16.67 3.13 -12.13
N MET A 193 -15.67 3.00 -13.00
CA MET A 193 -15.21 4.09 -13.87
C MET A 193 -16.27 4.54 -14.87
N MET A 194 -16.97 3.58 -15.48
CA MET A 194 -18.05 3.87 -16.42
C MET A 194 -19.21 4.60 -15.75
N ASN A 195 -19.73 4.07 -14.63
CA ASN A 195 -20.96 4.57 -14.02
C ASN A 195 -20.76 5.86 -13.22
N ASN A 196 -19.63 6.00 -12.53
CA ASN A 196 -19.41 7.12 -11.62
C ASN A 196 -18.75 8.33 -12.30
N PHE A 197 -18.02 8.12 -13.41
CA PHE A 197 -17.24 9.19 -14.03
C PHE A 197 -17.54 9.41 -15.51
N LEU A 198 -17.54 8.38 -16.34
CA LEU A 198 -17.65 8.53 -17.79
C LEU A 198 -19.07 8.80 -18.28
N LEU A 199 -20.06 8.01 -17.83
CA LEU A 199 -21.45 8.16 -18.25
C LEU A 199 -22.11 9.45 -17.72
N PRO A 200 -21.81 9.95 -16.50
CA PRO A 200 -22.29 11.26 -16.05
C PRO A 200 -21.70 12.44 -16.84
N GLY A 201 -20.60 12.21 -17.55
CA GLY A 201 -19.87 13.23 -18.32
C GLY A 201 -18.62 13.75 -17.60
N LEU A 202 -17.53 13.88 -18.35
CA LEU A 202 -16.27 14.42 -17.82
C LEU A 202 -16.24 15.94 -17.90
N GLN A 203 -15.78 16.55 -16.83
CA GLN A 203 -15.37 17.96 -16.82
C GLN A 203 -13.93 18.09 -17.31
N ASP A 204 -13.57 19.28 -17.80
CA ASP A 204 -12.20 19.59 -18.20
C ASP A 204 -11.28 19.58 -16.98
N LEU A 205 -10.10 19.02 -17.15
CA LEU A 205 -9.15 18.81 -16.08
C LEU A 205 -8.20 20.00 -15.92
N CYS A 206 -8.09 20.55 -14.72
CA CYS A 206 -7.04 21.49 -14.38
C CYS A 206 -5.68 20.81 -14.48
N VAL A 207 -4.76 21.34 -15.32
CA VAL A 207 -3.45 20.73 -15.61
C VAL A 207 -2.27 21.61 -15.23
N SER A 208 -2.49 22.72 -14.53
CA SER A 208 -1.44 23.55 -13.97
C SER A 208 -1.82 24.17 -12.64
N ARG A 209 -0.82 24.60 -11.88
CA ARG A 209 -0.97 25.25 -10.57
C ARG A 209 -0.06 26.46 -10.49
N THR A 210 -0.45 27.46 -9.68
CA THR A 210 0.33 28.65 -9.34
C THR A 210 0.55 28.81 -7.84
N SER A 211 -0.08 27.98 -7.02
CA SER A 211 -0.06 28.06 -5.56
C SER A 211 1.19 27.47 -4.91
N PHE A 212 2.05 26.78 -5.67
CA PHE A 212 3.32 26.23 -5.22
C PHE A 212 4.33 26.24 -6.38
N THR A 213 5.63 26.00 -6.09
CA THR A 213 6.71 26.13 -7.05
C THR A 213 7.41 24.82 -7.38
N TRP A 214 7.28 23.80 -6.52
CA TRP A 214 7.91 22.51 -6.72
C TRP A 214 7.14 21.64 -7.72
N GLY A 215 7.49 21.79 -8.98
CA GLY A 215 6.90 21.09 -10.12
C GLY A 215 7.58 21.49 -11.42
N ILE A 216 7.19 20.85 -12.53
CA ILE A 216 7.75 21.14 -13.86
C ILE A 216 7.15 22.44 -14.39
N PRO A 217 7.94 23.50 -14.63
CA PRO A 217 7.42 24.78 -15.13
C PRO A 217 6.82 24.65 -16.53
N VAL A 218 5.70 25.31 -16.78
CA VAL A 218 5.15 25.44 -18.13
C VAL A 218 6.10 26.31 -18.95
N SER A 219 6.68 25.76 -20.01
CA SER A 219 7.82 26.38 -20.75
C SER A 219 7.54 27.77 -21.30
N PHE A 220 6.30 28.09 -21.67
CA PHE A 220 5.88 29.40 -22.21
C PHE A 220 5.17 30.30 -21.19
N ASP A 221 4.89 29.79 -19.95
CA ASP A 221 4.30 30.57 -18.87
C ASP A 221 4.84 30.05 -17.50
N PRO A 222 6.07 30.43 -17.12
CA PRO A 222 6.78 29.88 -15.97
C PRO A 222 6.17 30.20 -14.61
N LYS A 223 5.07 30.97 -14.54
CA LYS A 223 4.30 31.19 -13.32
C LYS A 223 3.49 29.94 -12.94
N HIS A 224 3.26 29.07 -13.91
CA HIS A 224 2.52 27.82 -13.74
C HIS A 224 3.49 26.65 -13.68
N VAL A 225 3.24 25.72 -12.78
CA VAL A 225 3.84 24.38 -12.79
C VAL A 225 2.82 23.38 -13.31
N THR A 226 3.30 22.36 -14.02
CA THR A 226 2.46 21.27 -14.54
C THR A 226 1.81 20.53 -13.40
N TYR A 227 0.52 20.21 -13.54
CA TYR A 227 -0.23 19.43 -12.57
C TYR A 227 0.30 18.00 -12.48
N VAL A 228 0.41 17.50 -11.26
CA VAL A 228 1.07 16.25 -10.92
C VAL A 228 0.64 15.05 -11.78
N TRP A 229 -0.65 14.93 -12.15
CA TRP A 229 -1.11 13.79 -12.94
C TRP A 229 -0.71 13.84 -14.42
N LEU A 230 -0.56 15.01 -15.02
CA LEU A 230 0.01 15.10 -16.37
C LEU A 230 1.52 14.78 -16.35
N ASP A 231 2.21 15.22 -15.32
CA ASP A 231 3.60 14.88 -15.04
C ASP A 231 3.76 13.38 -14.78
N ALA A 232 3.16 12.88 -13.69
CA ALA A 232 3.33 11.50 -13.23
C ALA A 232 2.96 10.46 -14.30
N LEU A 233 1.82 10.61 -15.00
CA LEU A 233 1.34 9.59 -15.95
C LEU A 233 2.23 9.47 -17.20
N THR A 234 2.90 10.55 -17.61
CA THR A 234 3.79 10.50 -18.77
C THR A 234 5.09 9.72 -18.54
N ASN A 235 5.40 9.35 -17.27
CA ASN A 235 6.55 8.51 -16.96
C ASN A 235 6.56 7.20 -17.77
N TYR A 236 5.39 6.64 -18.05
CA TYR A 236 5.24 5.34 -18.74
C TYR A 236 5.77 5.35 -20.18
N ILE A 237 5.84 6.51 -20.80
CA ILE A 237 6.42 6.69 -22.14
C ILE A 237 7.79 7.33 -22.10
N THR A 238 8.03 8.31 -21.23
CA THR A 238 9.33 8.99 -21.14
C THR A 238 10.42 8.06 -20.63
N GLY A 239 10.09 7.15 -19.69
CA GLY A 239 11.04 6.18 -19.13
C GLY A 239 11.59 5.17 -20.15
N ILE A 240 10.92 5.00 -21.28
CA ILE A 240 11.35 4.14 -22.39
C ILE A 240 11.79 4.96 -23.61
N GLY A 241 11.91 6.29 -23.47
CA GLY A 241 12.51 7.16 -24.49
C GLY A 241 11.54 7.71 -25.54
N TYR A 242 10.29 8.01 -25.13
CA TYR A 242 9.37 8.80 -25.96
C TYR A 242 9.93 10.20 -26.20
N ASP A 243 9.87 10.68 -27.44
CA ASP A 243 10.15 12.05 -27.80
C ASP A 243 8.95 12.68 -28.53
N CYS A 244 8.43 13.75 -27.94
CA CYS A 244 7.28 14.50 -28.44
C CYS A 244 7.51 15.10 -29.84
N ASP A 245 8.77 15.34 -30.23
CA ASP A 245 9.17 15.89 -31.55
C ASP A 245 9.28 14.79 -32.62
N GLY A 246 8.98 13.53 -32.28
CA GLY A 246 8.96 12.41 -33.24
C GLY A 246 10.26 11.63 -33.35
N ASN A 247 11.26 11.89 -32.49
CA ASN A 247 12.55 11.20 -32.47
C ASN A 247 12.61 10.17 -31.33
N SER A 248 11.51 9.48 -31.07
CA SER A 248 11.43 8.47 -30.01
C SER A 248 12.47 7.36 -30.21
N SER A 249 12.97 6.82 -29.10
CA SER A 249 14.01 5.78 -29.09
C SER A 249 13.54 4.47 -29.74
N GLU A 250 14.48 3.62 -30.12
CA GLU A 250 14.19 2.24 -30.55
C GLU A 250 13.49 1.46 -29.44
N GLN A 251 13.81 1.72 -28.18
CA GLN A 251 13.18 1.09 -27.03
C GLN A 251 11.70 1.44 -26.92
N PHE A 252 11.34 2.72 -27.09
CA PHE A 252 9.95 3.16 -27.13
C PHE A 252 9.20 2.45 -28.27
N ASN A 253 9.76 2.46 -29.48
CA ASN A 253 9.14 1.87 -30.65
C ASN A 253 8.94 0.33 -30.50
N LYS A 254 9.82 -0.32 -29.76
CA LYS A 254 9.74 -1.77 -29.45
C LYS A 254 8.71 -2.07 -28.37
N LEU A 255 8.70 -1.27 -27.29
CA LEU A 255 7.97 -1.61 -26.06
C LEU A 255 6.55 -1.03 -26.01
N TRP A 256 6.33 0.16 -26.55
CA TRP A 256 4.98 0.77 -26.51
C TRP A 256 4.03 0.13 -27.53
N PRO A 257 2.74 -0.08 -27.23
CA PRO A 257 2.07 0.18 -25.95
C PRO A 257 2.43 -0.82 -24.85
N ALA A 258 2.26 -0.40 -23.59
CA ALA A 258 2.42 -1.26 -22.44
C ALA A 258 1.44 -2.45 -22.51
N ASP A 259 1.91 -3.63 -22.08
CA ASP A 259 1.07 -4.82 -21.99
C ASP A 259 0.23 -4.80 -20.71
N LEU A 260 0.81 -4.29 -19.61
CA LEU A 260 0.13 -4.18 -18.32
C LEU A 260 0.58 -2.95 -17.54
N HIS A 261 -0.37 -2.09 -17.16
CA HIS A 261 -0.22 -1.15 -16.06
C HIS A 261 -0.85 -1.76 -14.81
N LEU A 262 -0.03 -2.07 -13.80
CA LEU A 262 -0.46 -2.62 -12.52
C LEU A 262 -0.41 -1.51 -11.48
N ILE A 263 -1.55 -1.19 -10.87
CA ILE A 263 -1.72 -0.02 -10.01
C ILE A 263 -2.68 -0.31 -8.86
N GLY A 264 -2.60 0.48 -7.78
CA GLY A 264 -3.60 0.45 -6.72
C GLY A 264 -4.99 0.91 -7.18
N LYS A 265 -6.04 0.31 -6.64
CA LYS A 265 -7.43 0.67 -6.98
C LYS A 265 -7.79 2.12 -6.69
N ASP A 266 -7.08 2.78 -5.78
CA ASP A 266 -7.26 4.18 -5.38
C ASP A 266 -6.89 5.18 -6.48
N ILE A 267 -6.00 4.78 -7.39
CA ILE A 267 -5.58 5.62 -8.52
C ILE A 267 -6.06 5.10 -9.88
N ILE A 268 -7.01 4.17 -9.87
CA ILE A 268 -7.55 3.55 -11.11
C ILE A 268 -8.16 4.60 -12.06
N ARG A 269 -8.82 5.63 -11.52
CA ARG A 269 -9.41 6.72 -12.31
C ARG A 269 -8.38 7.43 -13.17
N PHE A 270 -7.21 7.72 -12.62
CA PHE A 270 -6.15 8.43 -13.33
C PHE A 270 -5.56 7.58 -14.46
N HIS A 271 -5.44 6.28 -14.27
CA HIS A 271 -4.84 5.35 -15.24
C HIS A 271 -5.83 4.83 -16.30
N THR A 272 -7.14 4.89 -16.03
CA THR A 272 -8.16 4.39 -16.97
C THR A 272 -9.00 5.48 -17.62
N ILE A 273 -8.91 6.73 -17.11
CA ILE A 273 -9.60 7.89 -17.69
C ILE A 273 -8.57 8.93 -18.14
N TYR A 274 -7.74 9.50 -17.25
CA TYR A 274 -6.83 10.60 -17.60
C TYR A 274 -5.74 10.14 -18.56
N TRP A 275 -5.04 9.07 -18.22
CA TRP A 275 -3.95 8.56 -19.03
C TRP A 275 -4.36 8.14 -20.45
N PRO A 276 -5.41 7.34 -20.67
CA PRO A 276 -5.88 7.04 -22.01
C PRO A 276 -6.26 8.30 -22.81
N ILE A 277 -6.88 9.29 -22.18
CA ILE A 277 -7.26 10.53 -22.85
C ILE A 277 -6.04 11.35 -23.25
N PHE A 278 -5.00 11.44 -22.41
CA PHE A 278 -3.74 12.09 -22.79
C PHE A 278 -3.07 11.38 -23.96
N LEU A 279 -3.05 10.05 -23.96
CA LEU A 279 -2.53 9.25 -25.08
C LEU A 279 -3.34 9.48 -26.37
N MET A 280 -4.67 9.53 -26.28
CA MET A 280 -5.52 9.85 -27.43
C MET A 280 -5.23 11.23 -28.01
N ALA A 281 -4.95 12.23 -27.15
CA ALA A 281 -4.60 13.58 -27.56
C ALA A 281 -3.18 13.67 -28.16
N LEU A 282 -2.29 12.78 -27.77
CA LEU A 282 -0.96 12.63 -28.33
C LEU A 282 -0.91 11.75 -29.58
N ASP A 283 -2.04 11.18 -29.97
CA ASP A 283 -2.17 10.21 -31.08
C ASP A 283 -1.31 8.94 -30.86
N LEU A 284 -1.24 8.48 -29.60
CA LEU A 284 -0.54 7.27 -29.20
C LEU A 284 -1.53 6.13 -28.92
N PRO A 285 -1.12 4.87 -29.19
CA PRO A 285 -1.93 3.70 -28.83
C PRO A 285 -2.05 3.59 -27.31
N LEU A 286 -3.19 3.05 -26.85
CA LEU A 286 -3.46 2.84 -25.43
C LEU A 286 -2.76 1.59 -24.90
N PRO A 287 -2.46 1.49 -23.60
CA PRO A 287 -1.99 0.27 -22.99
C PRO A 287 -3.02 -0.86 -23.18
N LYS A 288 -2.55 -2.11 -23.27
CA LYS A 288 -3.46 -3.24 -23.51
C LYS A 288 -4.36 -3.53 -22.31
N GLN A 289 -3.81 -3.40 -21.09
CA GLN A 289 -4.52 -3.70 -19.86
C GLN A 289 -4.07 -2.80 -18.71
N VAL A 290 -5.04 -2.40 -17.88
CA VAL A 290 -4.83 -1.75 -16.58
C VAL A 290 -5.47 -2.64 -15.51
N PHE A 291 -4.66 -3.11 -14.56
CA PHE A 291 -5.13 -3.90 -13.42
C PHE A 291 -5.08 -3.07 -12.15
N GLY A 292 -6.26 -2.79 -11.61
CA GLY A 292 -6.41 -2.10 -10.32
C GLY A 292 -6.48 -3.09 -9.16
N HIS A 293 -5.32 -3.38 -8.54
CA HIS A 293 -5.25 -4.32 -7.43
C HIS A 293 -5.93 -3.78 -6.16
N PRO A 294 -6.48 -4.65 -5.30
CA PRO A 294 -7.09 -4.26 -4.03
C PRO A 294 -6.06 -3.79 -3.00
N TRP A 295 -6.55 -3.26 -1.87
CA TRP A 295 -5.70 -2.84 -0.76
C TRP A 295 -5.32 -3.99 0.15
N LEU A 296 -4.14 -3.88 0.74
CA LEU A 296 -3.72 -4.68 1.87
C LEU A 296 -4.03 -3.91 3.16
N LEU A 297 -4.95 -4.44 3.95
CA LEU A 297 -5.42 -3.86 5.20
C LEU A 297 -4.71 -4.50 6.40
N GLN A 298 -4.57 -3.77 7.50
CA GLN A 298 -4.15 -4.34 8.78
C GLN A 298 -5.34 -4.41 9.73
N GLY A 299 -5.68 -5.63 10.19
CA GLY A 299 -6.87 -5.84 11.00
C GLY A 299 -8.13 -5.39 10.27
N ASP A 300 -8.91 -4.51 10.88
CA ASP A 300 -10.18 -3.99 10.37
C ASP A 300 -10.06 -2.65 9.63
N GLY A 301 -8.84 -2.19 9.32
CA GLY A 301 -8.67 -0.87 8.75
C GLY A 301 -7.46 -0.64 7.85
N LYS A 302 -7.52 0.48 7.13
CA LYS A 302 -6.42 0.98 6.30
C LYS A 302 -5.21 1.34 7.17
N MET A 303 -4.01 0.94 6.74
CA MET A 303 -2.77 1.36 7.38
C MET A 303 -2.60 2.88 7.29
N SER A 304 -2.30 3.51 8.42
CA SER A 304 -2.07 4.95 8.50
C SER A 304 -0.98 5.26 9.52
N LYS A 305 -0.02 6.12 9.12
CA LYS A 305 1.04 6.59 10.05
C LYS A 305 0.43 7.21 11.30
N SER A 306 -0.60 8.05 11.16
CA SER A 306 -1.28 8.69 12.29
C SER A 306 -1.95 7.73 13.28
N LYS A 307 -2.30 6.52 12.85
CA LYS A 307 -2.85 5.47 13.72
C LYS A 307 -1.78 4.58 14.35
N GLY A 308 -0.52 4.70 13.94
CA GLY A 308 0.59 3.86 14.42
C GLY A 308 0.43 2.37 14.09
N ASN A 309 -0.35 2.04 13.05
CA ASN A 309 -0.65 0.67 12.63
C ASN A 309 0.05 0.32 11.30
N VAL A 310 1.15 0.97 10.98
CA VAL A 310 1.88 0.72 9.72
C VAL A 310 2.83 -0.45 9.89
N ILE A 311 2.77 -1.38 8.94
CA ILE A 311 3.73 -2.49 8.81
C ILE A 311 4.69 -2.15 7.66
N TYR A 312 5.98 -2.22 7.90
CA TYR A 312 7.01 -2.00 6.89
C TYR A 312 7.64 -3.31 6.43
N ALA A 313 8.08 -3.34 5.17
CA ALA A 313 8.64 -4.54 4.57
C ALA A 313 9.95 -5.00 5.23
N ASP A 314 10.82 -4.07 5.60
CA ASP A 314 12.08 -4.39 6.28
C ASP A 314 11.85 -5.02 7.67
N ASP A 315 10.89 -4.52 8.46
CA ASP A 315 10.52 -5.15 9.74
C ASP A 315 10.04 -6.61 9.53
N LEU A 316 9.27 -6.86 8.45
CA LEU A 316 8.82 -8.20 8.12
C LEU A 316 9.97 -9.10 7.63
N VAL A 317 10.87 -8.55 6.81
CA VAL A 317 12.04 -9.30 6.29
C VAL A 317 12.97 -9.70 7.42
N ASP A 318 13.18 -8.83 8.41
CA ASP A 318 13.98 -9.14 9.59
C ASP A 318 13.37 -10.27 10.45
N LEU A 319 12.05 -10.38 10.48
CA LEU A 319 11.34 -11.42 11.25
C LEU A 319 11.20 -12.75 10.50
N PHE A 320 10.95 -12.72 9.19
CA PHE A 320 10.50 -13.87 8.41
C PHE A 320 11.39 -14.22 7.20
N GLY A 321 12.23 -13.28 6.74
CA GLY A 321 12.99 -13.39 5.49
C GLY A 321 12.21 -12.98 4.25
N VAL A 322 12.95 -12.62 3.19
CA VAL A 322 12.39 -12.01 1.96
C VAL A 322 11.31 -12.87 1.32
N ASP A 323 11.60 -14.14 1.04
CA ASP A 323 10.67 -15.01 0.32
C ASP A 323 9.42 -15.34 1.13
N ALA A 324 9.50 -15.39 2.47
CA ALA A 324 8.32 -15.53 3.31
C ALA A 324 7.42 -14.29 3.21
N VAL A 325 7.99 -13.07 3.20
CA VAL A 325 7.23 -11.84 3.01
C VAL A 325 6.61 -11.80 1.61
N ARG A 326 7.36 -12.18 0.56
CA ARG A 326 6.81 -12.32 -0.81
C ARG A 326 5.64 -13.29 -0.84
N TYR A 327 5.77 -14.46 -0.20
CA TYR A 327 4.68 -15.42 -0.07
C TYR A 327 3.43 -14.79 0.55
N PHE A 328 3.59 -14.10 1.69
CA PHE A 328 2.46 -13.51 2.41
C PHE A 328 1.71 -12.49 1.57
N VAL A 329 2.41 -11.52 0.99
CA VAL A 329 1.75 -10.46 0.23
C VAL A 329 1.14 -10.95 -1.08
N LEU A 330 1.66 -12.02 -1.67
CA LEU A 330 1.11 -12.60 -2.89
C LEU A 330 -0.04 -13.57 -2.62
N HIS A 331 0.06 -14.38 -1.55
CA HIS A 331 -0.92 -15.43 -1.23
C HIS A 331 -2.18 -14.88 -0.56
N GLU A 332 -2.04 -13.90 0.35
CA GLU A 332 -3.17 -13.37 1.15
C GLU A 332 -3.96 -12.26 0.43
N MET A 333 -3.60 -11.92 -0.81
CA MET A 333 -4.28 -10.91 -1.58
C MET A 333 -5.25 -11.53 -2.59
N PRO A 334 -6.58 -11.43 -2.34
CA PRO A 334 -7.59 -11.86 -3.31
C PRO A 334 -7.50 -11.02 -4.59
N PHE A 335 -8.03 -11.54 -5.69
CA PHE A 335 -7.99 -10.85 -6.99
C PHE A 335 -8.75 -9.52 -6.99
N GLU A 336 -9.87 -9.41 -6.30
CA GLU A 336 -10.82 -8.29 -6.40
C GLU A 336 -11.10 -7.60 -5.06
N ASN A 337 -11.13 -8.37 -3.98
CA ASN A 337 -11.44 -7.87 -2.64
C ASN A 337 -10.16 -7.49 -1.88
N ASP A 338 -10.29 -6.59 -0.90
CA ASP A 338 -9.18 -6.22 -0.04
C ASP A 338 -8.69 -7.41 0.77
N GLY A 339 -7.37 -7.54 0.87
CA GLY A 339 -6.72 -8.53 1.70
C GLY A 339 -6.46 -7.98 3.11
N VAL A 340 -6.39 -8.87 4.08
CA VAL A 340 -6.09 -8.52 5.47
C VAL A 340 -4.81 -9.23 5.91
N ILE A 341 -3.91 -8.48 6.54
CA ILE A 341 -2.68 -9.01 7.14
C ILE A 341 -2.74 -8.79 8.65
N THR A 342 -2.44 -9.84 9.42
CA THR A 342 -2.22 -9.78 10.87
C THR A 342 -0.95 -10.54 11.23
N TRP A 343 -0.36 -10.24 12.35
CA TRP A 343 0.85 -10.93 12.82
C TRP A 343 0.59 -12.42 13.06
N GLU A 344 -0.58 -12.76 13.59
CA GLU A 344 -1.02 -14.13 13.82
C GLU A 344 -1.12 -14.90 12.50
N LEU A 345 -1.71 -14.29 11.45
CA LEU A 345 -1.83 -14.90 10.13
C LEU A 345 -0.45 -15.14 9.51
N LEU A 346 0.48 -14.19 9.65
CA LEU A 346 1.86 -14.34 9.16
C LEU A 346 2.55 -15.55 9.81
N VAL A 347 2.46 -15.68 11.12
CA VAL A 347 3.03 -16.83 11.86
C VAL A 347 2.31 -18.14 11.49
N GLU A 348 1.01 -18.13 11.32
CA GLU A 348 0.25 -19.31 10.87
C GLU A 348 0.73 -19.77 9.48
N ARG A 349 0.83 -18.86 8.52
CA ARG A 349 1.32 -19.19 7.16
C ARG A 349 2.77 -19.66 7.16
N MET A 350 3.62 -19.02 7.95
CA MET A 350 5.00 -19.45 8.13
C MET A 350 5.07 -20.90 8.63
N ASN A 351 4.26 -21.24 9.61
CA ASN A 351 4.28 -22.56 10.23
C ASN A 351 3.58 -23.63 9.38
N SER A 352 2.37 -23.33 8.84
CA SER A 352 1.55 -24.32 8.14
C SER A 352 2.02 -24.56 6.71
N ASP A 353 2.24 -23.48 5.95
CA ASP A 353 2.50 -23.58 4.53
C ASP A 353 4.01 -23.67 4.24
N LEU A 354 4.79 -22.73 4.76
CA LEU A 354 6.22 -22.65 4.45
C LEU A 354 7.04 -23.71 5.21
N ALA A 355 6.89 -23.80 6.54
CA ALA A 355 7.68 -24.75 7.32
C ALA A 355 7.15 -26.19 7.19
N ASN A 356 5.83 -26.42 7.35
CA ASN A 356 5.28 -27.76 7.33
C ASN A 356 5.09 -28.31 5.94
N THR A 357 4.38 -27.57 5.05
CA THR A 357 4.02 -28.11 3.74
C THR A 357 5.25 -28.18 2.83
N LEU A 358 6.04 -27.11 2.72
CA LEU A 358 7.19 -27.04 1.82
C LEU A 358 8.51 -27.46 2.48
N GLY A 359 8.90 -26.78 3.57
CA GLY A 359 10.20 -27.02 4.22
C GLY A 359 10.35 -28.43 4.73
N ASN A 360 9.32 -28.97 5.41
CA ASN A 360 9.33 -30.34 5.92
C ASN A 360 9.32 -31.38 4.78
N LEU A 361 8.59 -31.13 3.70
CA LEU A 361 8.60 -32.02 2.52
C LEU A 361 10.02 -32.18 1.95
N VAL A 362 10.70 -31.06 1.68
CA VAL A 362 12.07 -31.07 1.15
C VAL A 362 13.02 -31.74 2.11
N ASN A 363 12.99 -31.38 3.39
CA ASN A 363 13.89 -31.95 4.41
C ASN A 363 13.65 -33.46 4.63
N ARG A 364 12.39 -33.91 4.69
CA ARG A 364 12.05 -35.34 4.83
C ARG A 364 12.54 -36.14 3.62
N THR A 365 12.35 -35.63 2.41
CA THR A 365 12.78 -36.31 1.17
C THR A 365 14.29 -36.47 1.15
N ILE A 366 15.04 -35.41 1.44
CA ILE A 366 16.51 -35.44 1.50
C ILE A 366 17.01 -36.38 2.60
N SER A 367 16.41 -36.27 3.79
CA SER A 367 16.77 -37.10 4.96
C SER A 367 16.53 -38.60 4.71
N MET A 368 15.41 -38.95 4.06
CA MET A 368 15.16 -40.36 3.65
C MET A 368 16.12 -40.83 2.58
N SER A 369 16.43 -40.01 1.59
CA SER A 369 17.42 -40.34 0.55
C SER A 369 18.80 -40.57 1.17
N ASN A 370 19.27 -39.74 2.07
CA ASN A 370 20.52 -39.92 2.79
C ASN A 370 20.50 -41.17 3.66
N LYS A 371 19.45 -41.39 4.41
CA LYS A 371 19.34 -42.48 5.36
C LYS A 371 19.32 -43.83 4.70
N TYR A 372 18.63 -43.99 3.56
CA TYR A 372 18.40 -45.29 2.96
C TYR A 372 19.37 -45.60 1.80
N PHE A 373 19.83 -44.55 1.08
CA PHE A 373 20.64 -44.69 -0.12
C PHE A 373 21.89 -43.79 -0.15
N GLY A 374 22.32 -43.25 1.00
CA GLY A 374 23.49 -42.36 1.07
C GLY A 374 23.35 -41.09 0.23
N GLY A 375 22.11 -40.67 0.00
CA GLY A 375 21.73 -39.46 -0.74
C GLY A 375 21.56 -39.70 -2.25
N VAL A 376 21.90 -40.87 -2.77
CA VAL A 376 21.73 -41.20 -4.21
C VAL A 376 20.27 -41.44 -4.52
N VAL A 377 19.78 -40.81 -5.59
CA VAL A 377 18.39 -40.90 -6.04
C VAL A 377 18.32 -41.56 -7.39
N THR A 378 17.78 -42.78 -7.44
CA THR A 378 17.78 -43.64 -8.63
C THR A 378 16.37 -43.89 -9.14
N LYS A 379 16.18 -43.80 -10.46
CA LYS A 379 14.95 -44.20 -11.14
C LYS A 379 15.03 -45.71 -11.43
N THR A 380 14.24 -46.52 -10.75
CA THR A 380 14.25 -47.97 -10.90
C THR A 380 13.16 -48.48 -11.82
N GLY A 381 12.09 -47.75 -12.02
CA GLY A 381 10.90 -48.15 -12.77
C GLY A 381 9.95 -49.06 -11.98
N ALA A 382 10.14 -49.24 -10.66
CA ALA A 382 9.26 -50.03 -9.79
C ALA A 382 8.01 -49.22 -9.45
N ALA A 383 7.19 -48.95 -10.47
CA ALA A 383 6.00 -48.11 -10.37
C ALA A 383 4.75 -48.82 -9.79
N GLU A 384 3.88 -48.06 -9.14
CA GLU A 384 2.57 -48.47 -8.67
C GLU A 384 1.51 -47.45 -9.07
N GLU A 385 0.21 -47.78 -9.02
CA GLU A 385 -0.91 -46.91 -9.41
C GLU A 385 -0.90 -45.54 -8.72
N VAL A 386 -0.48 -45.47 -7.47
CA VAL A 386 -0.39 -44.23 -6.68
C VAL A 386 0.63 -43.23 -7.29
N ASP A 387 1.59 -43.72 -8.08
CA ASP A 387 2.57 -42.88 -8.78
C ASP A 387 1.92 -42.12 -9.94
N ASP A 388 0.98 -42.76 -10.64
CA ASP A 388 0.29 -42.17 -11.78
C ASP A 388 -0.57 -41.00 -11.31
N ASP A 389 -1.23 -41.12 -10.16
CA ASP A 389 -1.97 -40.02 -9.52
C ASP A 389 -1.05 -38.83 -9.17
N LEU A 390 0.14 -39.10 -8.60
CA LEU A 390 1.11 -38.06 -8.31
C LEU A 390 1.58 -37.38 -9.60
N LYS A 391 2.00 -38.16 -10.60
CA LYS A 391 2.50 -37.66 -11.88
C LYS A 391 1.45 -36.81 -12.60
N ALA A 392 0.18 -37.26 -12.58
CA ALA A 392 -0.92 -36.52 -13.19
C ALA A 392 -1.11 -35.12 -12.56
N VAL A 393 -1.07 -35.05 -11.21
CA VAL A 393 -1.17 -33.76 -10.51
C VAL A 393 0.03 -32.87 -10.83
N VAL A 394 1.26 -33.40 -10.77
CA VAL A 394 2.50 -32.64 -10.97
C VAL A 394 2.55 -32.06 -12.38
N THR A 395 2.31 -32.88 -13.41
CA THR A 395 2.37 -32.45 -14.81
C THR A 395 1.25 -31.49 -15.22
N ALA A 396 0.06 -31.59 -14.57
CA ALA A 396 -1.04 -30.68 -14.82
C ALA A 396 -0.86 -29.30 -14.16
N THR A 397 0.01 -29.16 -13.16
CA THR A 397 0.15 -27.92 -12.37
C THR A 397 0.61 -26.73 -13.20
N LYS A 398 1.55 -26.94 -14.14
CA LYS A 398 2.01 -25.88 -15.07
C LYS A 398 0.85 -25.20 -15.79
N ALA A 399 -0.05 -25.98 -16.39
CA ALA A 399 -1.18 -25.43 -17.14
C ALA A 399 -2.17 -24.67 -16.23
N LYS A 400 -2.40 -25.18 -15.00
CA LYS A 400 -3.26 -24.50 -14.02
C LYS A 400 -2.66 -23.17 -13.56
N VAL A 401 -1.35 -23.16 -13.24
CA VAL A 401 -0.63 -21.94 -12.87
C VAL A 401 -0.68 -20.92 -14.02
N ALA A 402 -0.42 -21.36 -15.25
CA ALA A 402 -0.46 -20.49 -16.42
C ALA A 402 -1.86 -19.85 -16.61
N ALA A 403 -2.93 -20.63 -16.49
CA ALA A 403 -4.29 -20.12 -16.62
C ALA A 403 -4.60 -19.04 -15.56
N LYS A 404 -4.17 -19.24 -14.30
CA LYS A 404 -4.34 -18.24 -13.24
C LYS A 404 -3.49 -16.99 -13.47
N MET A 405 -2.27 -17.14 -13.93
CA MET A 405 -1.38 -16.01 -14.22
C MET A 405 -1.84 -15.19 -15.42
N GLU A 406 -2.45 -15.78 -16.45
CA GLU A 406 -3.04 -15.03 -17.57
C GLU A 406 -4.27 -14.19 -17.11
N GLU A 407 -4.96 -14.63 -16.08
CA GLU A 407 -6.05 -13.88 -15.44
C GLU A 407 -5.55 -12.92 -14.35
N LEU A 408 -4.24 -12.78 -14.13
CA LEU A 408 -3.61 -12.00 -13.05
C LEU A 408 -3.99 -12.47 -11.63
N ARG A 409 -4.45 -13.71 -11.47
CA ARG A 409 -4.84 -14.34 -10.20
C ARG A 409 -3.65 -15.00 -9.52
N VAL A 410 -2.71 -14.18 -9.07
CA VAL A 410 -1.42 -14.63 -8.54
C VAL A 410 -1.58 -15.49 -7.28
N ALA A 411 -2.46 -15.12 -6.35
CA ALA A 411 -2.74 -15.92 -5.16
C ALA A 411 -3.28 -17.32 -5.51
N ASP A 412 -4.16 -17.41 -6.52
CA ASP A 412 -4.71 -18.68 -6.99
C ASP A 412 -3.62 -19.53 -7.66
N ALA A 413 -2.71 -18.91 -8.42
CA ALA A 413 -1.57 -19.60 -9.03
C ALA A 413 -0.64 -20.21 -7.97
N MET A 414 -0.34 -19.48 -6.90
CA MET A 414 0.44 -19.99 -5.77
C MET A 414 -0.28 -21.16 -5.06
N THR A 415 -1.59 -21.08 -4.91
CA THR A 415 -2.42 -22.15 -4.34
C THR A 415 -2.31 -23.44 -5.15
N GLU A 416 -2.27 -23.38 -6.49
CA GLU A 416 -2.06 -24.55 -7.34
C GLU A 416 -0.66 -25.16 -7.11
N ILE A 417 0.39 -24.35 -6.97
CA ILE A 417 1.76 -24.84 -6.68
C ILE A 417 1.80 -25.50 -5.29
N PHE A 418 1.22 -24.90 -4.28
CA PHE A 418 1.15 -25.49 -2.94
C PHE A 418 0.27 -26.75 -2.91
N GLY A 419 -0.71 -26.86 -3.82
CA GLY A 419 -1.48 -28.08 -4.08
C GLY A 419 -0.59 -29.24 -4.51
N LEU A 420 0.39 -29.00 -5.37
CA LEU A 420 1.39 -29.98 -5.76
C LEU A 420 2.21 -30.45 -4.54
N PHE A 421 2.71 -29.54 -3.71
CA PHE A 421 3.48 -29.92 -2.50
C PHE A 421 2.63 -30.70 -1.49
N LYS A 422 1.36 -30.33 -1.32
CA LYS A 422 0.42 -31.09 -0.50
C LYS A 422 0.19 -32.51 -1.05
N ARG A 423 0.12 -32.66 -2.39
CA ARG A 423 0.03 -33.98 -3.02
C ARG A 423 1.29 -34.82 -2.77
N CYS A 424 2.48 -34.20 -2.80
CA CYS A 424 3.74 -34.90 -2.46
C CYS A 424 3.74 -35.38 -1.00
N ASN A 425 3.29 -34.56 -0.05
CA ASN A 425 3.18 -34.97 1.35
C ASN A 425 2.22 -36.16 1.50
N LYS A 426 1.05 -36.09 0.86
CA LYS A 426 0.08 -37.20 0.84
C LYS A 426 0.69 -38.47 0.23
N TYR A 427 1.48 -38.35 -0.83
CA TYR A 427 2.17 -39.49 -1.46
C TYR A 427 3.17 -40.16 -0.51
N ILE A 428 3.88 -39.39 0.32
CA ILE A 428 4.73 -39.96 1.38
C ILE A 428 3.89 -40.81 2.37
N ASP A 429 2.72 -40.32 2.75
CA ASP A 429 1.86 -41.03 3.71
C ASP A 429 1.20 -42.26 3.08
N GLU A 430 0.88 -42.25 1.79
CA GLU A 430 0.32 -43.38 1.04
C GLU A 430 1.37 -44.46 0.80
N THR A 431 2.59 -44.09 0.44
CA THR A 431 3.66 -45.06 0.11
C THR A 431 4.45 -45.57 1.31
N MET A 432 4.35 -44.86 2.45
CA MET A 432 5.03 -45.20 3.71
C MET A 432 6.48 -45.62 3.54
N PRO A 433 7.40 -44.76 3.08
CA PRO A 433 8.80 -45.11 2.79
C PRO A 433 9.52 -45.80 3.96
N TRP A 434 9.18 -45.44 5.19
CA TRP A 434 9.71 -46.06 6.41
C TRP A 434 9.27 -47.51 6.59
N ALA A 435 8.15 -47.93 6.01
CA ALA A 435 7.70 -49.31 5.98
C ALA A 435 8.38 -50.09 4.86
N LEU A 436 8.49 -49.49 3.68
CA LEU A 436 9.23 -50.07 2.52
C LEU A 436 10.68 -50.36 2.91
N ALA A 437 11.33 -49.49 3.66
CA ALA A 437 12.73 -49.63 4.10
C ALA A 437 13.02 -50.81 5.01
N LYS A 438 11.99 -51.49 5.56
CA LYS A 438 12.12 -52.68 6.41
C LYS A 438 12.17 -53.97 5.62
N ASP A 439 11.88 -53.95 4.32
CA ASP A 439 11.77 -55.09 3.45
C ASP A 439 12.78 -54.93 2.28
N GLU A 440 13.85 -55.73 2.29
CA GLU A 440 14.88 -55.65 1.26
C GLU A 440 14.34 -55.94 -0.17
N ALA A 441 13.26 -56.74 -0.27
CA ALA A 441 12.61 -56.99 -1.55
C ALA A 441 11.85 -55.77 -2.12
N LYS A 442 11.62 -54.75 -1.31
CA LYS A 442 10.96 -53.48 -1.69
C LYS A 442 11.93 -52.31 -1.91
N LYS A 443 13.21 -52.60 -1.96
CA LYS A 443 14.23 -51.56 -2.08
C LYS A 443 14.09 -50.75 -3.36
N ASP A 444 13.89 -51.39 -4.52
CA ASP A 444 13.67 -50.71 -5.79
C ASP A 444 12.42 -49.85 -5.77
N ARG A 445 11.36 -50.30 -5.06
CA ARG A 445 10.14 -49.50 -4.87
C ARG A 445 10.41 -48.25 -4.01
N LEU A 446 11.18 -48.38 -2.96
CA LEU A 446 11.57 -47.24 -2.12
C LEU A 446 12.42 -46.23 -2.90
N GLU A 447 13.37 -46.68 -3.74
CA GLU A 447 14.15 -45.80 -4.61
C GLU A 447 13.25 -45.05 -5.58
N GLU A 448 12.29 -45.72 -6.23
CA GLU A 448 11.33 -45.10 -7.15
C GLU A 448 10.47 -44.05 -6.44
N VAL A 449 10.01 -44.33 -5.22
CA VAL A 449 9.24 -43.37 -4.40
C VAL A 449 10.06 -42.10 -4.14
N LEU A 450 11.32 -42.24 -3.74
CA LEU A 450 12.19 -41.08 -3.48
C LEU A 450 12.52 -40.31 -4.77
N TYR A 451 12.73 -41.03 -5.89
CA TYR A 451 12.90 -40.42 -7.20
C TYR A 451 11.69 -39.57 -7.59
N ASN A 452 10.48 -40.13 -7.46
CA ASN A 452 9.22 -39.43 -7.75
C ASN A 452 9.04 -38.17 -6.90
N LEU A 453 9.45 -38.22 -5.63
CA LEU A 453 9.39 -37.04 -4.75
C LEU A 453 10.38 -35.96 -5.16
N VAL A 454 11.63 -36.31 -5.41
CA VAL A 454 12.67 -35.37 -5.84
C VAL A 454 12.29 -34.71 -7.16
N GLU A 455 11.80 -35.51 -8.13
CA GLU A 455 11.30 -35.02 -9.41
C GLU A 455 10.13 -34.01 -9.24
N SER A 456 9.13 -34.38 -8.43
CA SER A 456 7.97 -33.55 -8.16
C SER A 456 8.34 -32.24 -7.47
N ILE A 457 9.23 -32.30 -6.47
CA ILE A 457 9.73 -31.11 -5.78
C ILE A 457 10.52 -30.22 -6.72
N THR A 458 11.32 -30.76 -7.62
CA THR A 458 12.07 -30.01 -8.63
C THR A 458 11.13 -29.24 -9.56
N ILE A 459 10.08 -29.86 -10.08
CA ILE A 459 9.06 -29.20 -10.91
C ILE A 459 8.35 -28.11 -10.11
N GLY A 460 7.91 -28.43 -8.90
CA GLY A 460 7.22 -27.47 -8.02
C GLY A 460 8.10 -26.26 -7.66
N ALA A 461 9.39 -26.48 -7.37
CA ALA A 461 10.35 -25.41 -7.10
C ALA A 461 10.55 -24.50 -8.32
N CYS A 462 10.68 -25.06 -9.52
CA CYS A 462 10.81 -24.27 -10.74
C CYS A 462 9.53 -23.45 -11.04
N LEU A 463 8.33 -23.97 -10.74
CA LEU A 463 7.08 -23.19 -10.83
C LEU A 463 7.01 -22.09 -9.76
N LEU A 464 7.63 -22.30 -8.60
CA LEU A 464 7.64 -21.34 -7.49
C LEU A 464 8.59 -20.16 -7.71
N GLU A 465 9.52 -20.26 -8.63
CA GLU A 465 10.61 -19.30 -8.87
C GLU A 465 10.12 -17.86 -9.07
N SER A 466 9.03 -17.69 -9.81
CA SER A 466 8.47 -16.35 -10.07
C SER A 466 7.96 -15.65 -8.81
N PHE A 467 7.67 -16.40 -7.76
CA PHE A 467 7.09 -15.92 -6.51
C PHE A 467 8.12 -15.89 -5.38
N MET A 468 8.95 -16.92 -5.28
CA MET A 468 9.91 -17.15 -4.20
C MET A 468 11.28 -17.57 -4.76
N PRO A 469 12.01 -16.65 -5.42
CA PRO A 469 13.22 -16.98 -6.20
C PRO A 469 14.33 -17.57 -5.34
N GLU A 470 14.63 -17.03 -4.16
CA GLU A 470 15.69 -17.54 -3.28
C GLU A 470 15.39 -18.95 -2.73
N THR A 471 14.12 -19.20 -2.42
CA THR A 471 13.67 -20.52 -1.96
C THR A 471 13.82 -21.56 -3.05
N THR A 472 13.50 -21.20 -4.29
CA THR A 472 13.71 -22.07 -5.45
C THR A 472 15.18 -22.43 -5.62
N GLU A 473 16.09 -21.47 -5.59
CA GLU A 473 17.53 -21.70 -5.68
C GLU A 473 18.03 -22.64 -4.58
N LYS A 474 17.59 -22.40 -3.31
CA LYS A 474 17.95 -23.23 -2.16
C LYS A 474 17.43 -24.68 -2.30
N ILE A 475 16.21 -24.87 -2.81
CA ILE A 475 15.65 -26.22 -3.05
C ILE A 475 16.45 -26.96 -4.13
N LEU A 476 16.66 -26.32 -5.29
CA LEU A 476 17.39 -26.93 -6.40
C LEU A 476 18.84 -27.29 -6.02
N ALA A 477 19.52 -26.40 -5.30
CA ALA A 477 20.87 -26.65 -4.80
C ALA A 477 20.90 -27.86 -3.84
N GLN A 478 19.94 -27.97 -2.91
CA GLN A 478 19.88 -29.08 -1.96
C GLN A 478 19.53 -30.43 -2.63
N LEU A 479 18.74 -30.40 -3.69
CA LEU A 479 18.39 -31.58 -4.48
C LEU A 479 19.47 -31.93 -5.54
N ASN A 480 20.48 -31.07 -5.73
CA ASN A 480 21.42 -31.16 -6.85
C ASN A 480 20.68 -31.31 -8.20
N ALA A 481 19.62 -30.49 -8.35
CA ALA A 481 18.73 -30.48 -9.50
C ALA A 481 19.02 -29.27 -10.39
N GLU A 482 19.03 -29.50 -11.70
CA GLU A 482 19.12 -28.41 -12.67
C GLU A 482 17.75 -27.68 -12.76
N LYS A 483 17.84 -26.36 -12.93
CA LYS A 483 16.66 -25.54 -13.23
C LYS A 483 16.11 -25.93 -14.59
N ARG A 484 14.79 -26.12 -14.67
CA ARG A 484 14.10 -26.49 -15.91
C ARG A 484 13.61 -25.30 -16.70
N SER A 485 13.62 -25.43 -18.00
CA SER A 485 12.92 -24.53 -18.89
C SER A 485 11.40 -24.60 -18.66
N TYR A 486 10.67 -23.54 -19.03
CA TYR A 486 9.21 -23.51 -18.90
C TYR A 486 8.54 -24.65 -19.69
N GLU A 487 9.08 -25.01 -20.84
CA GLU A 487 8.58 -26.08 -21.70
C GLU A 487 8.66 -27.46 -21.04
N GLU A 488 9.64 -27.67 -20.14
CA GLU A 488 9.87 -28.94 -19.46
C GLU A 488 9.07 -29.13 -18.17
N LEU A 489 8.34 -28.10 -17.70
CA LEU A 489 7.65 -28.15 -16.39
C LEU A 489 6.40 -29.07 -16.36
N ASP A 490 5.95 -29.58 -17.49
CA ASP A 490 4.90 -30.60 -17.60
C ASP A 490 5.45 -31.98 -17.98
N GLN A 491 6.78 -32.14 -18.00
CA GLN A 491 7.45 -33.40 -18.32
C GLN A 491 7.97 -34.02 -17.03
N PHE A 492 7.58 -35.27 -16.76
CA PHE A 492 8.00 -36.00 -15.57
C PHE A 492 9.12 -36.99 -15.89
N GLY A 493 10.08 -37.08 -14.99
CA GLY A 493 11.15 -38.08 -15.11
C GLY A 493 12.45 -37.56 -15.75
N LEU A 494 12.68 -36.26 -15.70
CA LEU A 494 13.88 -35.58 -16.22
C LEU A 494 14.98 -35.39 -15.15
N TYR A 495 14.71 -35.62 -13.87
CA TYR A 495 15.77 -35.61 -12.85
C TYR A 495 16.80 -36.70 -13.16
N VAL A 496 18.08 -36.35 -13.11
CA VAL A 496 19.15 -37.29 -13.51
C VAL A 496 19.29 -38.42 -12.51
N SER A 497 18.94 -39.62 -12.93
CA SER A 497 19.06 -40.83 -12.11
C SER A 497 20.52 -41.05 -11.70
N GLY A 498 20.75 -41.30 -10.41
CA GLY A 498 22.07 -41.44 -9.82
C GLY A 498 22.65 -40.15 -9.24
N ASN A 499 21.99 -39.01 -9.41
CA ASN A 499 22.38 -37.78 -8.72
C ASN A 499 22.26 -37.93 -7.21
N LYS A 500 23.13 -37.24 -6.49
CA LYS A 500 23.16 -37.24 -5.03
C LYS A 500 22.64 -35.92 -4.47
N VAL A 501 21.60 -35.97 -3.62
CA VAL A 501 21.13 -34.82 -2.87
C VAL A 501 22.17 -34.42 -1.80
N THR A 502 22.07 -33.21 -1.27
CA THR A 502 22.97 -32.74 -0.19
C THR A 502 22.99 -33.70 1.00
N ASP A 503 24.13 -33.90 1.61
CA ASP A 503 24.28 -34.64 2.86
C ASP A 503 24.05 -33.78 4.12
N GLN A 504 23.95 -32.43 3.95
CA GLN A 504 23.70 -31.45 5.00
C GLN A 504 22.49 -30.59 4.62
N PRO A 505 21.25 -31.13 4.78
CA PRO A 505 20.06 -30.38 4.45
C PRO A 505 19.91 -29.14 5.33
N GLN A 506 19.66 -27.99 4.72
CA GLN A 506 19.37 -26.75 5.40
C GLN A 506 17.86 -26.60 5.60
N ILE A 507 17.46 -26.12 6.76
CA ILE A 507 16.07 -25.77 7.06
C ILE A 507 15.72 -24.54 6.22
N LEU A 508 14.74 -24.68 5.30
CA LEU A 508 14.28 -23.59 4.46
C LEU A 508 13.51 -22.53 5.28
N PHE A 509 12.63 -22.98 6.16
CA PHE A 509 11.79 -22.15 7.01
C PHE A 509 11.71 -22.72 8.41
N GLN A 510 12.04 -21.92 9.40
CA GLN A 510 11.92 -22.29 10.80
C GLN A 510 10.47 -22.11 11.28
N ARG A 511 10.02 -22.99 12.17
CA ARG A 511 8.78 -22.75 12.90
C ARG A 511 8.97 -21.65 13.91
N LEU A 512 7.97 -20.77 14.01
CA LEU A 512 7.98 -19.63 14.90
C LEU A 512 6.95 -19.78 16.02
N ASP A 513 7.32 -19.36 17.23
CA ASP A 513 6.39 -19.20 18.32
C ASP A 513 5.74 -17.80 18.24
N ILE A 514 4.41 -17.76 18.28
CA ILE A 514 3.65 -16.52 18.16
C ILE A 514 3.99 -15.53 19.28
N LYS A 515 4.28 -16.00 20.50
CA LYS A 515 4.60 -15.12 21.63
C LYS A 515 5.95 -14.42 21.42
N GLU A 516 6.97 -15.19 20.98
CA GLU A 516 8.29 -14.63 20.67
C GLU A 516 8.22 -13.60 19.53
N VAL A 517 7.38 -13.84 18.53
CA VAL A 517 7.16 -12.89 17.43
C VAL A 517 6.47 -11.64 17.95
N MET A 518 5.42 -11.78 18.79
CA MET A 518 4.68 -10.63 19.33
C MET A 518 5.55 -9.77 20.25
N GLU A 519 6.46 -10.35 21.03
CA GLU A 519 7.43 -9.58 21.81
C GLU A 519 8.33 -8.70 20.94
N LYS A 520 8.78 -9.23 19.80
CA LYS A 520 9.55 -8.44 18.81
C LYS A 520 8.70 -7.35 18.14
N VAL A 521 7.46 -7.66 17.82
CA VAL A 521 6.51 -6.70 17.25
C VAL A 521 6.24 -5.54 18.21
N GLU A 522 6.07 -5.79 19.49
CA GLU A 522 5.92 -4.73 20.50
C GLU A 522 7.12 -3.78 20.51
N VAL A 523 8.34 -4.33 20.41
CA VAL A 523 9.57 -3.50 20.32
C VAL A 523 9.56 -2.63 19.05
N ILE A 524 9.14 -3.19 17.91
CA ILE A 524 9.03 -2.44 16.65
C ILE A 524 7.99 -1.33 16.80
N GLN A 525 6.80 -1.62 17.35
CA GLN A 525 5.74 -0.64 17.55
C GLN A 525 6.13 0.49 18.52
N VAL A 526 6.84 0.16 19.59
CA VAL A 526 7.38 1.16 20.52
C VAL A 526 8.37 2.09 19.81
N LYS A 527 9.28 1.55 19.00
CA LYS A 527 10.22 2.35 18.21
C LYS A 527 9.50 3.26 17.21
N GLN A 528 8.49 2.74 16.51
CA GLN A 528 7.69 3.53 15.55
C GLN A 528 6.94 4.66 16.25
N LYS A 529 6.30 4.39 17.41
CA LYS A 529 5.63 5.42 18.21
C LYS A 529 6.60 6.48 18.73
N ALA A 530 7.78 6.08 19.20
CA ALA A 530 8.81 7.01 19.66
C ALA A 530 9.31 7.91 18.52
N ALA A 531 9.55 7.35 17.32
CA ALA A 531 9.95 8.12 16.14
C ALA A 531 8.86 9.12 15.72
N MET A 532 7.58 8.72 15.78
CA MET A 532 6.46 9.62 15.50
C MET A 532 6.34 10.74 16.54
N ALA A 533 6.49 10.41 17.83
CA ALA A 533 6.45 11.41 18.90
C ALA A 533 7.60 12.42 18.78
N ALA A 534 8.79 11.96 18.37
CA ALA A 534 9.92 12.84 18.10
C ALA A 534 9.66 13.77 16.91
N ALA A 535 9.07 13.26 15.82
CA ALA A 535 8.68 14.04 14.66
C ALA A 535 7.56 15.06 15.02
N SER A 536 6.57 14.65 15.82
CA SER A 536 5.50 15.55 16.28
C SER A 536 6.01 16.64 17.23
N GLN A 537 7.05 16.35 18.02
CA GLN A 537 7.70 17.36 18.88
C GLN A 537 8.56 18.35 18.08
N GLU A 538 9.01 17.97 16.87
CA GLU A 538 9.65 18.90 15.93
C GLU A 538 8.59 19.74 15.18
N GLU A 539 7.42 19.18 14.89
CA GLU A 539 6.25 19.89 14.33
C GLU A 539 5.61 20.86 15.34
N GLU A 540 5.60 20.55 16.66
CA GLU A 540 5.11 21.43 17.73
C GLU A 540 6.06 22.58 18.07
N LYS A 541 7.22 22.70 17.41
CA LYS A 541 8.07 23.91 17.46
C LYS A 541 7.69 24.98 16.43
N GLU A 542 6.57 24.84 15.73
CA GLU A 542 5.93 25.97 15.08
C GLU A 542 5.55 27.00 16.14
N GLU A 543 5.92 28.23 15.93
CA GLU A 543 5.69 29.40 16.78
C GLU A 543 4.30 29.34 17.42
N GLU A 544 4.23 29.01 18.72
CA GLU A 544 3.02 29.25 19.49
C GLU A 544 2.64 30.70 19.26
N ALA A 545 1.45 30.93 18.70
CA ALA A 545 0.94 32.28 18.48
C ALA A 545 1.00 33.01 19.81
N VAL A 546 1.85 34.03 19.92
CA VAL A 546 2.00 34.81 21.15
C VAL A 546 0.70 35.59 21.32
N ILE A 547 -0.10 35.19 22.30
CA ILE A 547 -1.34 35.89 22.68
C ILE A 547 -1.02 36.87 23.79
N ASP A 548 -0.82 38.14 23.44
CA ASP A 548 -0.66 39.22 24.41
C ASP A 548 -2.03 39.71 24.85
N LEU A 549 -2.40 39.41 26.10
CA LEU A 549 -3.59 39.98 26.74
C LEU A 549 -3.25 41.31 27.37
N GLU A 550 -4.19 42.26 27.29
CA GLU A 550 -4.08 43.50 28.10
C GLU A 550 -3.97 43.13 29.59
N PRO A 551 -2.93 43.57 30.30
CA PRO A 551 -2.76 43.25 31.72
C PRO A 551 -3.90 43.86 32.55
N LYS A 552 -4.50 43.03 33.39
CA LYS A 552 -5.47 43.49 34.42
C LYS A 552 -4.72 44.02 35.62
N GLU A 553 -5.44 44.69 36.53
CA GLU A 553 -4.88 45.14 37.82
C GLU A 553 -4.27 43.97 38.60
N GLU A 554 -3.12 44.20 39.21
CA GLU A 554 -2.45 43.21 40.06
C GLU A 554 -3.34 42.86 41.24
N ILE A 555 -3.42 41.57 41.58
CA ILE A 555 -4.13 41.07 42.74
C ILE A 555 -3.13 40.51 43.75
N THR A 556 -3.48 40.58 45.04
CA THR A 556 -2.67 39.98 46.12
C THR A 556 -2.92 38.47 46.22
N PHE A 557 -2.02 37.76 46.89
CA PHE A 557 -2.23 36.34 47.19
C PHE A 557 -3.51 36.12 48.03
N GLU A 558 -3.86 37.08 48.89
CA GLU A 558 -5.13 37.05 49.63
C GLU A 558 -6.33 37.17 48.72
N ASP A 559 -6.25 37.91 47.64
CA ASP A 559 -7.33 38.01 46.64
C ASP A 559 -7.47 36.74 45.83
N PHE A 560 -6.37 36.12 45.44
CA PHE A 560 -6.40 34.81 44.83
C PHE A 560 -6.98 33.74 45.76
N GLY A 561 -6.58 33.74 47.04
CA GLY A 561 -7.06 32.82 48.06
C GLY A 561 -8.60 32.94 48.36
N LYS A 562 -9.26 34.00 47.88
CA LYS A 562 -10.73 34.12 47.94
C LYS A 562 -11.44 33.28 46.88
N MET A 563 -10.74 32.84 45.82
CA MET A 563 -11.29 31.99 44.77
C MET A 563 -11.08 30.53 45.11
N GLN A 564 -12.08 29.68 44.91
CA GLN A 564 -12.00 28.27 45.16
C GLN A 564 -12.13 27.49 43.84
N PHE A 565 -11.01 26.94 43.36
CA PHE A 565 -10.98 26.10 42.18
C PHE A 565 -10.93 24.63 42.60
N GLN A 566 -11.71 23.79 41.92
CA GLN A 566 -11.75 22.35 42.17
C GLN A 566 -11.89 21.58 40.85
N VAL A 567 -11.44 20.33 40.84
CA VAL A 567 -11.70 19.39 39.76
C VAL A 567 -13.14 18.92 39.83
N GLY A 568 -13.88 19.06 38.73
CA GLY A 568 -15.23 18.53 38.56
C GLY A 568 -15.25 17.38 37.54
N GLU A 569 -16.30 16.56 37.65
CA GLU A 569 -16.60 15.53 36.64
C GLU A 569 -17.95 15.81 36.01
N ILE A 570 -18.01 15.95 34.70
CA ILE A 570 -19.27 16.18 33.97
C ILE A 570 -20.03 14.85 33.94
N ILE A 571 -21.19 14.82 34.60
CA ILE A 571 -22.06 13.63 34.66
C ILE A 571 -23.24 13.68 33.68
N SER A 572 -23.65 14.88 33.27
CA SER A 572 -24.57 15.06 32.15
C SER A 572 -24.40 16.45 31.52
N CYS A 573 -24.81 16.59 30.28
CA CYS A 573 -24.79 17.83 29.51
C CYS A 573 -26.02 17.89 28.60
N GLU A 574 -26.71 19.03 28.58
CA GLU A 574 -27.87 19.26 27.72
C GLU A 574 -27.84 20.66 27.10
N PRO A 575 -28.33 20.81 25.85
CA PRO A 575 -28.47 22.15 25.25
C PRO A 575 -29.56 23.00 25.94
N VAL A 576 -29.26 24.26 26.20
CA VAL A 576 -30.24 25.18 26.75
C VAL A 576 -31.26 25.61 25.69
N LYS A 577 -32.54 25.22 25.83
CA LYS A 577 -33.61 25.40 24.82
C LYS A 577 -33.80 26.84 24.33
N LYS A 578 -33.48 27.82 25.16
CA LYS A 578 -33.64 29.26 24.85
C LYS A 578 -32.35 29.94 24.38
N SER A 579 -31.28 29.19 24.11
CA SER A 579 -29.98 29.71 23.67
C SER A 579 -29.37 28.91 22.57
N LYS A 580 -28.78 29.59 21.59
CA LYS A 580 -27.97 28.97 20.54
C LYS A 580 -26.51 28.69 20.96
N LYS A 581 -26.07 29.31 22.07
CA LYS A 581 -24.67 29.32 22.52
C LYS A 581 -24.40 28.52 23.80
N LEU A 582 -25.46 28.17 24.57
CA LEU A 582 -25.30 27.65 25.93
C LEU A 582 -25.55 26.15 26.01
N LEU A 583 -24.68 25.48 26.79
CA LEU A 583 -24.87 24.14 27.32
C LEU A 583 -25.07 24.20 28.83
N CYS A 584 -25.91 23.31 29.36
CA CYS A 584 -26.15 23.13 30.80
C CYS A 584 -25.54 21.82 31.24
N PHE A 585 -24.61 21.90 32.18
CA PHE A 585 -23.84 20.77 32.70
C PHE A 585 -24.31 20.44 34.13
N GLN A 586 -24.36 19.14 34.44
CA GLN A 586 -24.35 18.67 35.81
C GLN A 586 -22.95 18.19 36.12
N VAL A 587 -22.27 18.87 37.04
CA VAL A 587 -20.87 18.63 37.36
C VAL A 587 -20.74 18.16 38.80
N LYS A 588 -20.21 16.96 38.98
CA LYS A 588 -19.89 16.38 40.28
C LYS A 588 -18.60 16.99 40.79
N VAL A 589 -18.67 17.63 41.96
CA VAL A 589 -17.54 18.23 42.69
C VAL A 589 -17.57 17.68 44.13
N GLY A 590 -16.67 16.72 44.41
CA GLY A 590 -16.71 15.99 45.69
C GLY A 590 -17.99 15.19 45.85
N SER A 591 -18.70 15.46 46.94
CA SER A 591 -20.04 14.86 47.25
C SER A 591 -21.23 15.64 46.63
N GLN A 592 -20.98 16.79 46.03
CA GLN A 592 -22.03 17.65 45.50
C GLN A 592 -22.14 17.55 43.99
N VAL A 593 -23.34 17.74 43.45
CA VAL A 593 -23.55 17.95 42.02
C VAL A 593 -24.03 19.39 41.83
N ARG A 594 -23.37 20.12 40.95
CA ARG A 594 -23.64 21.52 40.65
C ARG A 594 -24.13 21.69 39.22
N GLN A 595 -25.13 22.52 39.04
CA GLN A 595 -25.56 22.93 37.71
C GLN A 595 -24.71 24.10 37.24
N ILE A 596 -24.03 23.94 36.10
CA ILE A 596 -23.19 24.97 35.51
C ILE A 596 -23.61 25.21 34.06
N VAL A 597 -23.80 26.48 33.69
CA VAL A 597 -24.16 26.87 32.33
C VAL A 597 -22.98 27.58 31.69
N SER A 598 -22.54 27.08 30.50
CA SER A 598 -21.39 27.63 29.78
C SER A 598 -21.68 27.87 28.30
N GLY A 599 -20.99 28.88 27.73
CA GLY A 599 -21.18 29.39 26.37
C GLY A 599 -20.49 28.56 25.26
N ILE A 600 -20.17 27.30 25.50
CA ILE A 600 -19.28 26.50 24.66
C ILE A 600 -19.99 25.53 23.67
N LYS A 601 -21.27 25.75 23.39
CA LYS A 601 -22.07 24.91 22.49
C LYS A 601 -21.54 24.88 21.05
N ALA A 602 -20.82 25.91 20.62
CA ALA A 602 -20.20 25.93 19.27
C ALA A 602 -18.99 24.99 19.15
N TYR A 603 -18.37 24.65 20.28
CA TYR A 603 -17.09 23.91 20.33
C TYR A 603 -17.23 22.49 20.85
N TYR A 604 -18.32 22.17 21.60
CA TYR A 604 -18.54 20.86 22.20
C TYR A 604 -19.94 20.31 21.92
N LYS A 605 -20.03 19.05 21.59
CA LYS A 605 -21.30 18.32 21.61
C LYS A 605 -21.55 17.79 23.02
N PRO A 606 -22.82 17.74 23.48
CA PRO A 606 -23.17 17.31 24.83
C PRO A 606 -22.59 15.90 25.15
N GLU A 607 -22.69 14.97 24.23
CA GLU A 607 -22.25 13.59 24.37
C GLU A 607 -20.74 13.46 24.58
N ASP A 608 -19.93 14.32 23.97
CA ASP A 608 -18.48 14.28 24.03
C ASP A 608 -17.92 14.80 25.37
N THR A 609 -18.73 15.50 26.15
CA THR A 609 -18.31 16.11 27.43
C THR A 609 -18.56 15.22 28.65
N ILE A 610 -19.40 14.18 28.52
CA ILE A 610 -19.77 13.31 29.65
C ILE A 610 -18.56 12.49 30.08
N GLY A 611 -18.27 12.52 31.40
CA GLY A 611 -17.11 11.83 31.99
C GLY A 611 -15.82 12.65 32.00
N MET A 612 -15.79 13.82 31.32
CA MET A 612 -14.61 14.69 31.35
C MET A 612 -14.35 15.25 32.74
N LYS A 613 -13.06 15.29 33.11
CA LYS A 613 -12.59 16.02 34.28
C LYS A 613 -12.27 17.46 33.87
N VAL A 614 -12.86 18.44 34.55
CA VAL A 614 -12.76 19.86 34.20
C VAL A 614 -12.39 20.70 35.41
N MET A 615 -11.81 21.86 35.18
CA MET A 615 -11.51 22.83 36.21
C MET A 615 -12.74 23.73 36.45
N VAL A 616 -13.13 23.88 37.71
CA VAL A 616 -14.36 24.58 38.10
C VAL A 616 -14.07 25.64 39.18
N LEU A 617 -14.47 26.87 38.94
CA LEU A 617 -14.56 27.88 40.02
C LEU A 617 -15.87 27.64 40.79
N THR A 618 -15.77 27.20 42.03
CA THR A 618 -16.88 26.65 42.81
C THR A 618 -17.53 27.63 43.76
N ASN A 619 -16.87 28.68 44.18
CA ASN A 619 -17.40 29.69 45.11
C ASN A 619 -17.89 30.99 44.44
N LEU A 620 -18.15 30.92 43.12
CA LEU A 620 -18.78 32.03 42.41
C LEU A 620 -20.27 32.15 42.84
N LYS A 621 -20.75 33.38 43.04
CA LYS A 621 -22.17 33.59 43.35
C LYS A 621 -23.04 33.03 42.23
N PRO A 622 -24.07 32.22 42.54
CA PRO A 622 -24.97 31.70 41.53
C PRO A 622 -25.62 32.80 40.68
N ALA A 623 -25.61 32.59 39.35
CA ALA A 623 -26.14 33.54 38.38
C ALA A 623 -27.14 32.87 37.44
N LYS A 624 -28.13 33.65 36.97
CA LYS A 624 -29.19 33.17 36.07
C LYS A 624 -28.78 33.43 34.62
N LEU A 625 -28.54 32.39 33.84
CA LEU A 625 -28.15 32.44 32.43
C LEU A 625 -29.26 31.82 31.57
N ALA A 626 -29.89 32.58 30.67
CA ALA A 626 -31.02 32.16 29.83
C ALA A 626 -32.14 31.42 30.60
N GLY A 627 -32.36 31.82 31.86
CA GLY A 627 -33.41 31.27 32.71
C GLY A 627 -32.98 30.07 33.58
N MET A 628 -31.77 29.56 33.42
CA MET A 628 -31.19 28.47 34.22
C MET A 628 -30.17 29.02 35.22
N MET A 629 -30.11 28.44 36.43
CA MET A 629 -29.16 28.86 37.45
C MET A 629 -27.81 28.19 37.22
N SER A 630 -26.73 28.96 37.17
CA SER A 630 -25.35 28.47 37.14
C SER A 630 -24.72 28.63 38.52
N GLU A 631 -24.22 27.54 39.10
CA GLU A 631 -23.68 27.48 40.49
C GLU A 631 -22.15 27.38 40.51
N GLY A 632 -21.51 27.91 39.48
CA GLY A 632 -20.07 27.92 39.28
C GLY A 632 -19.73 28.28 37.83
N MET A 633 -18.44 28.16 37.49
CA MET A 633 -17.95 28.45 36.15
C MET A 633 -16.93 27.38 35.75
N LEU A 634 -17.10 26.83 34.53
CA LEU A 634 -16.07 26.03 33.89
C LEU A 634 -14.94 26.93 33.37
N LEU A 635 -13.69 26.56 33.62
CA LEU A 635 -12.56 27.28 33.07
C LEU A 635 -12.29 26.82 31.64
N CYS A 636 -12.10 27.78 30.77
CA CYS A 636 -11.75 27.55 29.38
C CYS A 636 -10.55 28.43 28.98
N ALA A 637 -9.72 27.94 28.10
CA ALA A 637 -8.74 28.75 27.37
C ALA A 637 -9.34 29.12 26.00
N GLU A 638 -8.98 30.31 25.51
CA GLU A 638 -9.39 30.81 24.20
C GLU A 638 -8.14 31.22 23.43
N ASP A 639 -7.99 30.76 22.18
CA ASP A 639 -6.88 31.13 21.31
C ASP A 639 -7.11 32.45 20.56
N ALA A 640 -6.13 32.85 19.73
CA ALA A 640 -6.19 34.09 18.95
C ALA A 640 -7.30 34.09 17.89
N GLU A 641 -7.78 32.96 17.45
CA GLU A 641 -8.85 32.77 16.48
C GLU A 641 -10.22 32.65 17.14
N GLY A 642 -10.29 32.66 18.47
CA GLY A 642 -11.54 32.56 19.25
C GLY A 642 -12.03 31.13 19.46
N ASN A 643 -11.17 30.11 19.25
CA ASN A 643 -11.49 28.72 19.59
C ASN A 643 -11.40 28.56 21.12
N VAL A 644 -12.34 27.80 21.68
CA VAL A 644 -12.45 27.63 23.13
C VAL A 644 -12.24 26.18 23.53
N CYS A 645 -11.33 25.95 24.48
CA CYS A 645 -10.99 24.61 25.00
C CYS A 645 -11.28 24.57 26.54
N LEU A 646 -11.89 23.46 27.00
CA LEU A 646 -12.09 23.20 28.43
C LEU A 646 -10.73 22.87 29.08
N MET A 647 -10.43 23.53 30.21
CA MET A 647 -9.25 23.23 31.01
C MET A 647 -9.44 21.91 31.77
N THR A 648 -8.54 20.95 31.54
CA THR A 648 -8.57 19.60 32.13
C THR A 648 -7.29 19.32 32.89
N PRO A 649 -7.29 18.48 33.94
CA PRO A 649 -6.07 18.06 34.58
C PRO A 649 -5.31 17.04 33.70
N GLU A 650 -4.00 17.23 33.51
CA GLU A 650 -3.13 16.32 32.76
C GLU A 650 -3.10 14.89 33.35
N LYS A 651 -3.16 14.78 34.66
CA LYS A 651 -3.16 13.49 35.36
C LYS A 651 -4.52 13.17 35.93
N ALA A 652 -4.80 11.88 36.13
CA ALA A 652 -6.06 11.46 36.76
C ALA A 652 -6.20 12.04 38.15
N MET A 653 -7.22 12.90 38.35
CA MET A 653 -7.55 13.53 39.62
C MET A 653 -9.00 13.21 40.03
N PRO A 654 -9.27 12.97 41.33
CA PRO A 654 -10.64 12.75 41.79
C PRO A 654 -11.46 14.04 41.73
N ALA A 655 -12.77 13.90 41.46
CA ALA A 655 -13.69 15.02 41.52
C ALA A 655 -13.73 15.59 42.96
N GLY A 656 -13.55 16.89 43.08
CA GLY A 656 -13.42 17.58 44.36
C GLY A 656 -12.01 17.94 44.79
N ALA A 657 -10.96 17.44 44.05
CA ALA A 657 -9.58 17.84 44.32
C ALA A 657 -9.44 19.37 44.18
N GLU A 658 -8.75 19.98 45.14
CA GLU A 658 -8.48 21.41 45.15
C GLU A 658 -7.41 21.76 44.13
N ILE A 659 -7.58 22.90 43.48
CA ILE A 659 -6.60 23.48 42.53
C ILE A 659 -6.03 24.71 43.25
N CYS A 660 -4.76 24.67 43.59
CA CYS A 660 -4.07 25.68 44.37
C CYS A 660 -2.77 26.16 43.66
#